data_2dc2bf66fe33454b75360f09c5747492
#
_entry.id   2dc2bf66fe33454b75360f09c5747492
#
_cell.length_a   1.000
_cell.length_b   1.000
_cell.length_c   1.000
_cell.angle_alpha   90.00
_cell.angle_beta   90.00
_cell.angle_gamma   90.00
#
_symmetry.space_group_name_H-M   'P 1'
#
loop_
_entity.id
_entity.type
_entity.pdbx_description
1 polymer ?
#
loop_
_entity_poly.entity_id
_entity_poly.type
_entity_poly.pdbx_seq_one_letter_code
_entity_poly.pdbx_strand_id
1 'polypeptide(L)'
;MAHTLPLIAMFDLAKIGRDLPVSRVIGQLPGTGPLVVEAPPGTGKTTLVPPAIANKVGKTLVTAPRRVAVRSAAHRLAQLSDSEKVGYSIRGEHKDGELVEFVTPGVLLNRLLKDPGLEGVNAVVIDEVHERQLDTDLVLAMCMEVALLRDDLYLTAMSATLDAKKFADHMGAQILSTEAVTHPLDIQYAPHAERIQGTREFYRHVAAQTTSEHRTLVFVPGVREVDLVCGFLDDARPLHGRQTSKEQDEALRGDNRVVVATSVAESSITVPGVRKVVDAGLSRVPKRDNRGMTGLVTVSEAKTSADQRAGRAGREGPGEVVRVFTRDEYAKMQPDITPEILTADLTGALLTMKAWGSPDLPLIDEPKDLTEAASNLEQLGATRNGQITDFGKKLASLPLDPRLGAALLEWGAQAAPIVARLAGEADAKRLRRLVEDKGPVDPGEVIASAFPQWIAKKVGEEYQLASGTRAKFNSNAEWIAAAEVQRTHNGAVIREAEPIAFPEHRVVEEKVAYLEDGKVRGRKVARIGAIELSSTPVKLTPDEAAEALTDVDFSSFPLTKEEQHLKERIDFLHETLGWPDVSQGDYSPEVRGVAEGASIGSCDMRQAMLRQLDWQQVAELDAAAPKEYQYDSGRPVKRVKLQHMFGRKGQTVSGVKVLYHLLSPAGRPLAVTDDLDSFWEGPYQQVRKEMRGRYPKHAWPEDPTGTGK
;
A
#
# COMPACT_ATOMS: atom_id res chain seq x y z
N MET A 1 -19.97 1.67 45.50
CA MET A 1 -21.36 1.19 45.51
C MET A 1 -21.51 0.23 44.34
N ALA A 2 -21.73 -1.05 44.58
CA ALA A 2 -21.96 -2.03 43.54
C ALA A 2 -23.28 -1.70 42.84
N HIS A 3 -23.26 -1.22 41.62
CA HIS A 3 -24.43 -1.13 40.77
C HIS A 3 -24.88 -2.56 40.47
N THR A 4 -25.92 -3.01 41.13
CA THR A 4 -26.68 -4.21 40.77
C THR A 4 -27.31 -3.91 39.40
N LEU A 5 -26.72 -4.44 38.33
CA LEU A 5 -27.32 -4.49 37.01
C LEU A 5 -28.73 -5.17 37.17
N PRO A 6 -29.80 -4.62 36.54
CA PRO A 6 -31.07 -5.32 36.51
C PRO A 6 -30.86 -6.71 35.91
N LEU A 7 -31.64 -7.71 36.35
CA LEU A 7 -31.64 -9.08 35.82
C LEU A 7 -32.07 -9.07 34.33
N ILE A 8 -31.19 -8.62 33.45
CA ILE A 8 -31.31 -8.81 32.02
C ILE A 8 -31.05 -10.29 31.78
N ALA A 9 -31.99 -10.99 31.15
CA ALA A 9 -31.82 -12.41 30.86
C ALA A 9 -30.53 -12.63 30.07
N MET A 10 -29.55 -13.27 30.71
CA MET A 10 -28.22 -13.53 30.17
C MET A 10 -28.26 -14.57 29.06
N PHE A 11 -27.26 -14.58 28.20
CA PHE A 11 -27.11 -15.66 27.21
C PHE A 11 -26.76 -16.98 27.89
N ASP A 12 -27.37 -18.07 27.46
CA ASP A 12 -26.98 -19.42 27.88
C ASP A 12 -25.73 -19.87 27.11
N LEU A 13 -24.58 -19.63 27.71
CA LEU A 13 -23.28 -19.94 27.12
C LEU A 13 -23.06 -21.44 26.93
N ALA A 14 -23.67 -22.30 27.75
CA ALA A 14 -23.59 -23.75 27.61
C ALA A 14 -24.36 -24.24 26.37
N LYS A 15 -25.51 -23.65 26.11
CA LYS A 15 -26.32 -23.94 24.90
C LYS A 15 -25.59 -23.43 23.65
N ILE A 16 -25.11 -22.19 23.64
CA ILE A 16 -24.43 -21.54 22.49
C ILE A 16 -23.10 -22.21 22.21
N GLY A 17 -22.34 -22.52 23.26
CA GLY A 17 -20.97 -23.07 23.15
C GLY A 17 -20.90 -24.59 23.00
N ARG A 18 -22.04 -25.29 22.85
CA ARG A 18 -22.04 -26.73 22.66
C ARG A 18 -21.20 -27.12 21.48
N ASP A 19 -20.23 -27.98 21.71
CA ASP A 19 -19.26 -28.50 20.71
C ASP A 19 -18.31 -27.46 20.12
N LEU A 20 -18.26 -26.21 20.64
CA LEU A 20 -17.31 -25.21 20.21
C LEU A 20 -16.01 -25.27 21.03
N PRO A 21 -14.83 -25.41 20.39
CA PRO A 21 -13.54 -25.50 21.10
C PRO A 21 -13.28 -24.33 22.07
N VAL A 22 -13.67 -23.10 21.72
CA VAL A 22 -13.51 -21.90 22.56
C VAL A 22 -14.26 -21.98 23.88
N SER A 23 -15.29 -22.85 24.01
CA SER A 23 -16.04 -23.05 25.27
C SER A 23 -15.14 -23.50 26.43
N ARG A 24 -14.02 -24.19 26.12
CA ARG A 24 -13.06 -24.68 27.13
C ARG A 24 -12.33 -23.57 27.87
N VAL A 25 -12.15 -22.43 27.22
CA VAL A 25 -11.40 -21.28 27.78
C VAL A 25 -12.28 -20.09 28.16
N ILE A 26 -13.57 -20.11 27.79
CA ILE A 26 -14.48 -18.97 27.97
C ILE A 26 -14.66 -18.61 29.48
N GLY A 27 -14.53 -19.56 30.37
CA GLY A 27 -14.56 -19.34 31.81
C GLY A 27 -13.36 -18.57 32.35
N GLN A 28 -12.29 -18.47 31.57
CA GLN A 28 -11.04 -17.77 31.92
C GLN A 28 -11.03 -16.32 31.43
N LEU A 29 -12.11 -15.83 30.82
CA LEU A 29 -12.22 -14.42 30.45
C LEU A 29 -11.95 -13.53 31.65
N PRO A 30 -11.02 -12.56 31.57
CA PRO A 30 -10.73 -11.64 32.68
C PRO A 30 -11.97 -10.77 33.00
N GLY A 31 -11.99 -10.16 34.18
CA GLY A 31 -13.05 -9.27 34.60
C GLY A 31 -13.02 -7.91 33.91
N THR A 32 -11.84 -7.48 33.46
CA THR A 32 -11.56 -6.21 32.78
C THR A 32 -10.71 -6.46 31.55
N GLY A 33 -10.79 -5.59 30.52
CA GLY A 33 -9.88 -5.56 29.37
C GLY A 33 -8.61 -4.76 29.66
N PRO A 34 -7.68 -4.61 28.68
CA PRO A 34 -7.80 -5.16 27.31
C PRO A 34 -7.46 -6.66 27.19
N LEU A 35 -8.04 -7.30 26.19
CA LEU A 35 -7.89 -8.73 25.94
C LEU A 35 -7.60 -9.02 24.47
N VAL A 36 -6.71 -9.97 24.19
CA VAL A 36 -6.56 -10.59 22.87
C VAL A 36 -7.01 -12.04 22.93
N VAL A 37 -7.94 -12.44 22.09
CA VAL A 37 -8.38 -13.84 21.94
C VAL A 37 -7.72 -14.43 20.71
N GLU A 38 -6.82 -15.38 20.93
CA GLU A 38 -6.17 -16.16 19.90
C GLU A 38 -6.94 -17.47 19.71
N ALA A 39 -7.60 -17.56 18.57
CA ALA A 39 -8.45 -18.73 18.31
C ALA A 39 -8.48 -19.03 16.81
N PRO A 40 -7.98 -20.19 16.38
CA PRO A 40 -8.03 -20.60 14.97
C PRO A 40 -9.44 -20.55 14.40
N PRO A 41 -9.57 -20.44 13.07
CA PRO A 41 -10.87 -20.43 12.41
C PRO A 41 -11.70 -21.70 12.77
N GLY A 42 -13.01 -21.53 13.00
CA GLY A 42 -13.90 -22.66 13.33
C GLY A 42 -14.00 -23.00 14.82
N THR A 43 -13.22 -22.37 15.68
CA THR A 43 -13.30 -22.59 17.15
C THR A 43 -14.55 -22.00 17.80
N GLY A 44 -15.29 -21.15 17.06
CA GLY A 44 -16.49 -20.48 17.57
C GLY A 44 -16.23 -19.17 18.30
N LYS A 45 -15.04 -18.54 18.12
CA LYS A 45 -14.68 -17.26 18.75
C LYS A 45 -15.75 -16.17 18.53
N THR A 46 -16.12 -15.92 17.28
CA THR A 46 -17.14 -14.92 16.90
C THR A 46 -18.52 -15.22 17.45
N THR A 47 -18.83 -16.50 17.70
CA THR A 47 -20.14 -16.97 18.19
C THR A 47 -20.27 -16.92 19.72
N LEU A 48 -19.21 -17.25 20.47
CA LEU A 48 -19.28 -17.43 21.92
C LEU A 48 -18.61 -16.33 22.74
N VAL A 49 -17.53 -15.71 22.23
CA VAL A 49 -16.82 -14.65 22.99
C VAL A 49 -17.70 -13.42 23.20
N PRO A 50 -18.38 -12.84 22.17
CA PRO A 50 -19.23 -11.67 22.38
C PRO A 50 -20.34 -11.85 23.42
N PRO A 51 -21.18 -12.91 23.38
CA PRO A 51 -22.22 -13.10 24.39
C PRO A 51 -21.63 -13.37 25.78
N ALA A 52 -20.44 -13.98 25.87
CA ALA A 52 -19.80 -14.21 27.17
C ALA A 52 -19.32 -12.87 27.79
N ILE A 53 -18.78 -11.96 26.98
CA ILE A 53 -18.44 -10.60 27.42
C ILE A 53 -19.70 -9.82 27.77
N ALA A 54 -20.73 -9.88 26.92
CA ALA A 54 -22.00 -9.20 27.18
C ALA A 54 -22.66 -9.65 28.52
N ASN A 55 -22.56 -10.94 28.86
CA ASN A 55 -23.00 -11.44 30.14
C ASN A 55 -22.21 -10.89 31.34
N LYS A 56 -20.95 -10.46 31.12
CA LYS A 56 -20.12 -9.89 32.19
C LYS A 56 -20.33 -8.38 32.36
N VAL A 57 -20.33 -7.64 31.26
CA VAL A 57 -20.23 -6.17 31.30
C VAL A 57 -21.43 -5.45 30.67
N GLY A 58 -22.29 -6.13 29.92
CA GLY A 58 -23.45 -5.51 29.28
C GLY A 58 -23.27 -5.29 27.76
N LYS A 59 -23.78 -4.18 27.24
CA LYS A 59 -23.89 -3.94 25.81
C LYS A 59 -22.52 -4.01 25.12
N THR A 60 -22.43 -4.92 24.17
CA THR A 60 -21.19 -5.26 23.45
C THR A 60 -21.36 -4.99 21.96
N LEU A 61 -20.49 -4.15 21.38
CA LEU A 61 -20.32 -3.98 19.94
C LEU A 61 -19.27 -4.95 19.43
N VAL A 62 -19.56 -5.58 18.30
CA VAL A 62 -18.64 -6.56 17.67
C VAL A 62 -18.38 -6.14 16.24
N THR A 63 -17.12 -5.88 15.87
CA THR A 63 -16.81 -5.62 14.46
C THR A 63 -16.46 -6.90 13.74
N ALA A 64 -16.89 -6.98 12.47
CA ALA A 64 -16.37 -7.95 11.52
C ALA A 64 -16.14 -7.26 10.17
N PRO A 65 -15.06 -7.62 9.43
CA PRO A 65 -14.57 -6.82 8.30
C PRO A 65 -15.52 -6.80 7.10
N ARG A 66 -16.48 -7.71 7.01
CA ARG A 66 -17.36 -7.83 5.84
C ARG A 66 -18.84 -7.85 6.23
N ARG A 67 -19.69 -7.16 5.43
CA ARG A 67 -21.15 -7.10 5.65
C ARG A 67 -21.80 -8.48 5.84
N VAL A 68 -21.37 -9.45 5.01
CA VAL A 68 -21.87 -10.84 5.08
C VAL A 68 -21.52 -11.49 6.41
N ALA A 69 -20.27 -11.29 6.86
CA ALA A 69 -19.81 -11.81 8.15
C ALA A 69 -20.61 -11.24 9.32
N VAL A 70 -20.82 -9.92 9.33
CA VAL A 70 -21.64 -9.22 10.34
C VAL A 70 -23.04 -9.82 10.41
N ARG A 71 -23.73 -9.94 9.27
CA ARG A 71 -25.09 -10.47 9.22
C ARG A 71 -25.15 -11.94 9.59
N SER A 72 -24.27 -12.76 9.04
CA SER A 72 -24.23 -14.21 9.33
C SER A 72 -23.91 -14.47 10.80
N ALA A 73 -22.99 -13.73 11.41
CA ALA A 73 -22.67 -13.85 12.84
C ALA A 73 -23.87 -13.47 13.72
N ALA A 74 -24.51 -12.33 13.41
CA ALA A 74 -25.70 -11.91 14.14
C ALA A 74 -26.85 -12.93 14.05
N HIS A 75 -27.17 -13.42 12.85
CA HIS A 75 -28.21 -14.44 12.66
C HIS A 75 -27.86 -15.75 13.37
N ARG A 76 -26.61 -16.19 13.28
CA ARG A 76 -26.14 -17.40 13.93
C ARG A 76 -26.26 -17.31 15.45
N LEU A 77 -25.83 -16.21 16.05
CA LEU A 77 -25.95 -16.00 17.49
C LEU A 77 -27.39 -15.89 17.90
N ALA A 78 -28.26 -15.17 17.18
CA ALA A 78 -29.70 -15.07 17.47
C ALA A 78 -30.38 -16.45 17.43
N GLN A 79 -30.09 -17.30 16.46
CA GLN A 79 -30.60 -18.67 16.36
C GLN A 79 -30.15 -19.55 17.53
N LEU A 80 -28.86 -19.52 17.88
CA LEU A 80 -28.31 -20.38 18.95
C LEU A 80 -28.80 -19.96 20.33
N SER A 81 -28.95 -18.65 20.53
CA SER A 81 -29.44 -18.10 21.81
C SER A 81 -30.97 -18.06 21.94
N ASP A 82 -31.68 -18.22 20.82
CA ASP A 82 -33.13 -18.02 20.74
C ASP A 82 -33.54 -16.65 21.34
N SER A 83 -32.81 -15.62 20.96
CA SER A 83 -32.90 -14.30 21.57
C SER A 83 -32.95 -13.17 20.52
N GLU A 84 -33.85 -12.21 20.77
CA GLU A 84 -33.95 -10.97 19.99
C GLU A 84 -32.97 -9.88 20.45
N LYS A 85 -32.12 -10.14 21.47
CA LYS A 85 -31.14 -9.21 22.02
C LYS A 85 -29.89 -9.04 21.15
N VAL A 86 -29.87 -9.74 20.02
CA VAL A 86 -28.78 -9.69 19.01
C VAL A 86 -29.23 -8.90 17.83
N GLY A 87 -28.47 -7.85 17.53
CA GLY A 87 -28.68 -6.99 16.37
C GLY A 87 -27.47 -6.90 15.47
N TYR A 88 -27.62 -6.12 14.42
CA TYR A 88 -26.52 -5.77 13.55
C TYR A 88 -26.75 -4.42 12.86
N SER A 89 -25.65 -3.74 12.52
CA SER A 89 -25.71 -2.51 11.73
C SER A 89 -24.61 -2.56 10.66
N ILE A 90 -25.06 -2.57 9.42
CA ILE A 90 -24.21 -2.48 8.24
C ILE A 90 -24.72 -1.36 7.34
N ARG A 91 -23.95 -0.97 6.37
CA ARG A 91 -24.35 0.09 5.44
C ARG A 91 -25.65 -0.28 4.72
N GLY A 92 -26.72 0.47 4.99
CA GLY A 92 -28.03 0.27 4.39
C GLY A 92 -28.99 -0.69 5.13
N GLU A 93 -28.52 -1.45 6.10
CA GLU A 93 -29.33 -2.39 6.88
C GLU A 93 -29.06 -2.24 8.37
N HIS A 94 -30.11 -2.28 9.17
CA HIS A 94 -30.00 -2.18 10.63
C HIS A 94 -31.09 -3.07 11.29
N LYS A 95 -30.68 -3.76 12.33
CA LYS A 95 -31.54 -4.45 13.26
C LYS A 95 -31.04 -4.17 14.68
N ASP A 96 -31.89 -3.61 15.52
CA ASP A 96 -31.50 -3.30 16.91
C ASP A 96 -31.05 -4.56 17.68
N GLY A 97 -30.03 -4.40 18.52
CA GLY A 97 -29.55 -5.39 19.46
C GLY A 97 -29.35 -4.78 20.83
N GLU A 98 -30.10 -5.29 21.83
CA GLU A 98 -30.05 -4.78 23.19
C GLU A 98 -28.68 -5.07 23.86
N LEU A 99 -28.17 -6.32 23.70
CA LEU A 99 -26.96 -6.79 24.36
C LEU A 99 -25.77 -6.95 23.44
N VAL A 100 -25.97 -7.51 22.26
CA VAL A 100 -24.88 -7.70 21.27
C VAL A 100 -25.28 -7.11 19.94
N GLU A 101 -24.45 -6.22 19.40
CA GLU A 101 -24.65 -5.63 18.08
C GLU A 101 -23.42 -5.83 17.23
N PHE A 102 -23.58 -6.55 16.12
CA PHE A 102 -22.52 -6.74 15.13
C PHE A 102 -22.51 -5.57 14.14
N VAL A 103 -21.32 -5.00 13.88
CA VAL A 103 -21.16 -3.84 13.01
C VAL A 103 -19.95 -4.02 12.07
N THR A 104 -19.96 -3.34 10.92
CA THR A 104 -18.72 -3.23 10.14
C THR A 104 -17.80 -2.16 10.74
N PRO A 105 -16.47 -2.25 10.55
CA PRO A 105 -15.51 -1.25 11.04
C PRO A 105 -15.88 0.18 10.63
N GLY A 106 -16.24 0.43 9.38
CA GLY A 106 -16.67 1.75 8.93
C GLY A 106 -17.94 2.29 9.61
N VAL A 107 -18.87 1.42 10.07
CA VAL A 107 -20.01 1.83 10.90
C VAL A 107 -19.53 2.25 12.29
N LEU A 108 -18.61 1.53 12.89
CA LEU A 108 -18.06 1.86 14.20
C LEU A 108 -17.20 3.14 14.14
N LEU A 109 -16.40 3.35 13.09
CA LEU A 109 -15.68 4.62 12.87
C LEU A 109 -16.63 5.81 12.85
N ASN A 110 -17.72 5.73 12.09
CA ASN A 110 -18.73 6.78 12.05
C ASN A 110 -19.42 7.00 13.41
N ARG A 111 -19.60 5.93 14.20
CA ARG A 111 -20.19 6.02 15.55
C ARG A 111 -19.21 6.71 16.50
N LEU A 112 -17.94 6.34 16.49
CA LEU A 112 -16.86 6.98 17.26
C LEU A 112 -16.72 8.45 16.95
N LEU A 113 -16.77 8.87 15.68
CA LEU A 113 -16.72 10.27 15.31
C LEU A 113 -17.92 11.11 15.82
N LYS A 114 -19.08 10.48 16.01
CA LYS A 114 -20.31 11.13 16.52
C LYS A 114 -20.41 11.08 18.04
N ASP A 115 -19.95 10.02 18.62
CA ASP A 115 -19.96 9.74 20.06
C ASP A 115 -18.60 9.12 20.44
N PRO A 116 -17.57 9.98 20.67
CA PRO A 116 -16.25 9.52 21.02
C PRO A 116 -16.18 8.71 22.32
N GLY A 117 -17.13 8.93 23.22
CA GLY A 117 -17.25 8.19 24.48
C GLY A 117 -17.91 6.83 24.35
N LEU A 118 -18.55 6.49 23.23
CA LEU A 118 -19.38 5.30 23.04
C LEU A 118 -20.38 5.13 24.19
N GLU A 119 -21.20 6.15 24.46
CA GLU A 119 -22.11 6.18 25.59
C GLU A 119 -23.09 5.00 25.55
N GLY A 120 -23.28 4.32 26.69
CA GLY A 120 -24.13 3.13 26.77
C GLY A 120 -23.54 1.85 26.18
N VAL A 121 -22.29 1.86 25.68
CA VAL A 121 -21.54 0.67 25.25
C VAL A 121 -20.55 0.29 26.35
N ASN A 122 -20.55 -0.98 26.75
CA ASN A 122 -19.69 -1.51 27.83
C ASN A 122 -18.49 -2.30 27.28
N ALA A 123 -18.61 -2.83 26.06
CA ALA A 123 -17.53 -3.58 25.43
C ALA A 123 -17.44 -3.35 23.92
N VAL A 124 -16.23 -3.38 23.40
CA VAL A 124 -15.96 -3.47 21.96
C VAL A 124 -15.10 -4.69 21.69
N VAL A 125 -15.57 -5.53 20.77
CA VAL A 125 -14.87 -6.73 20.28
C VAL A 125 -14.53 -6.50 18.82
N ILE A 126 -13.24 -6.49 18.49
CA ILE A 126 -12.74 -6.29 17.14
C ILE A 126 -12.31 -7.65 16.60
N ASP A 127 -13.11 -8.21 15.68
CA ASP A 127 -12.85 -9.54 15.12
C ASP A 127 -11.99 -9.47 13.86
N GLU A 128 -11.24 -10.52 13.59
CA GLU A 128 -10.37 -10.72 12.44
C GLU A 128 -9.28 -9.63 12.28
N VAL A 129 -8.70 -9.14 13.39
CA VAL A 129 -7.68 -8.08 13.36
C VAL A 129 -6.44 -8.43 12.51
N HIS A 130 -6.17 -9.72 12.32
CA HIS A 130 -5.09 -10.23 11.48
C HIS A 130 -5.30 -10.02 9.97
N GLU A 131 -6.52 -9.66 9.51
CA GLU A 131 -6.74 -9.26 8.11
C GLU A 131 -6.10 -7.90 7.78
N ARG A 132 -5.70 -7.12 8.77
CA ARG A 132 -4.98 -5.86 8.66
C ARG A 132 -5.65 -4.87 7.71
N GLN A 133 -6.98 -4.83 7.73
CA GLN A 133 -7.76 -3.85 6.97
C GLN A 133 -7.64 -2.45 7.60
N LEU A 134 -7.55 -1.42 6.78
CA LEU A 134 -7.34 -0.04 7.19
C LEU A 134 -8.39 0.44 8.22
N ASP A 135 -9.68 0.23 7.93
CA ASP A 135 -10.76 0.64 8.84
C ASP A 135 -10.70 -0.12 10.18
N THR A 136 -10.26 -1.39 10.17
CA THR A 136 -10.12 -2.20 11.39
C THR A 136 -8.96 -1.70 12.25
N ASP A 137 -7.83 -1.38 11.64
CA ASP A 137 -6.66 -0.83 12.35
C ASP A 137 -6.98 0.56 12.95
N LEU A 138 -7.74 1.42 12.24
CA LEU A 138 -8.23 2.71 12.77
C LEU A 138 -9.21 2.52 13.94
N VAL A 139 -10.16 1.59 13.82
CA VAL A 139 -11.09 1.28 14.92
C VAL A 139 -10.35 0.83 16.16
N LEU A 140 -9.36 -0.05 16.00
CA LEU A 140 -8.53 -0.51 17.12
C LEU A 140 -7.84 0.67 17.81
N ALA A 141 -7.15 1.51 17.05
CA ALA A 141 -6.42 2.65 17.59
C ALA A 141 -7.34 3.65 18.30
N MET A 142 -8.48 4.01 17.69
CA MET A 142 -9.45 4.90 18.32
C MET A 142 -10.07 4.29 19.57
N CYS A 143 -10.42 2.99 19.57
CA CYS A 143 -10.95 2.30 20.75
C CYS A 143 -9.91 2.18 21.88
N MET A 144 -8.62 2.07 21.56
CA MET A 144 -7.54 2.12 22.56
C MET A 144 -7.50 3.46 23.27
N GLU A 145 -7.63 4.58 22.55
CA GLU A 145 -7.71 5.91 23.18
C GLU A 145 -8.98 6.06 24.05
N VAL A 146 -10.12 5.57 23.58
CA VAL A 146 -11.35 5.57 24.38
C VAL A 146 -11.15 4.76 25.66
N ALA A 147 -10.51 3.58 25.60
CA ALA A 147 -10.23 2.75 26.75
C ALA A 147 -9.26 3.38 27.76
N LEU A 148 -8.36 4.29 27.31
CA LEU A 148 -7.52 5.10 28.22
C LEU A 148 -8.33 6.13 29.02
N LEU A 149 -9.46 6.58 28.48
CA LEU A 149 -10.36 7.56 29.12
C LEU A 149 -11.53 6.91 29.88
N ARG A 150 -11.80 5.64 29.58
CA ARG A 150 -12.91 4.85 30.14
C ARG A 150 -12.42 3.53 30.70
N ASP A 151 -12.11 3.50 31.96
CA ASP A 151 -11.68 2.29 32.69
C ASP A 151 -12.75 1.16 32.70
N ASP A 152 -14.02 1.51 32.39
CA ASP A 152 -15.14 0.58 32.32
C ASP A 152 -15.32 -0.05 30.93
N LEU A 153 -14.62 0.43 29.89
CA LEU A 153 -14.73 -0.11 28.55
C LEU A 153 -13.90 -1.40 28.38
N TYR A 154 -14.59 -2.52 28.14
CA TYR A 154 -13.94 -3.80 27.91
C TYR A 154 -13.53 -3.93 26.42
N LEU A 155 -12.26 -3.70 26.11
CA LEU A 155 -11.72 -3.78 24.74
C LEU A 155 -11.15 -5.18 24.47
N THR A 156 -11.57 -5.81 23.37
CA THR A 156 -11.08 -7.13 22.94
C THR A 156 -10.74 -7.14 21.47
N ALA A 157 -9.57 -7.66 21.12
CA ALA A 157 -9.21 -8.02 19.76
C ALA A 157 -9.25 -9.55 19.59
N MET A 158 -9.78 -10.05 18.46
CA MET A 158 -9.79 -11.48 18.14
C MET A 158 -8.99 -11.76 16.87
N SER A 159 -8.04 -12.68 16.97
CA SER A 159 -7.16 -13.11 15.89
C SER A 159 -7.25 -14.61 15.64
N ALA A 160 -7.10 -15.02 14.38
CA ALA A 160 -7.03 -16.42 13.99
C ALA A 160 -5.58 -16.95 13.83
N THR A 161 -4.59 -16.10 13.99
CA THR A 161 -3.17 -16.41 13.73
C THR A 161 -2.27 -16.16 14.94
N LEU A 162 -1.03 -16.65 14.84
CA LEU A 162 0.03 -16.48 15.85
C LEU A 162 0.44 -15.00 16.12
N ASP A 163 -0.10 -14.03 15.36
CA ASP A 163 0.12 -12.60 15.55
C ASP A 163 -0.54 -12.03 16.82
N ALA A 164 -1.26 -12.84 17.58
CA ALA A 164 -1.91 -12.43 18.83
C ALA A 164 -0.94 -11.70 19.78
N LYS A 165 0.34 -12.10 19.80
CA LYS A 165 1.36 -11.45 20.62
C LYS A 165 1.63 -10.00 20.16
N LYS A 166 1.72 -9.73 18.85
CA LYS A 166 1.90 -8.37 18.32
C LYS A 166 0.76 -7.44 18.78
N PHE A 167 -0.47 -7.91 18.69
CA PHE A 167 -1.65 -7.16 19.14
C PHE A 167 -1.68 -7.01 20.66
N ALA A 168 -1.33 -8.06 21.41
CA ALA A 168 -1.30 -8.00 22.87
C ALA A 168 -0.22 -7.04 23.40
N ASP A 169 0.97 -7.08 22.83
CA ASP A 169 2.05 -6.15 23.17
C ASP A 169 1.64 -4.71 22.85
N HIS A 170 0.99 -4.48 21.70
CA HIS A 170 0.51 -3.16 21.29
C HIS A 170 -0.60 -2.61 22.19
N MET A 171 -1.55 -3.46 22.56
CA MET A 171 -2.70 -3.08 23.40
C MET A 171 -2.37 -3.10 24.91
N GLY A 172 -1.22 -3.64 25.34
CA GLY A 172 -0.97 -3.98 26.73
C GLY A 172 -1.95 -5.04 27.29
N ALA A 173 -2.37 -5.99 26.43
CA ALA A 173 -3.46 -6.91 26.70
C ALA A 173 -3.00 -8.28 27.17
N GLN A 174 -3.88 -8.96 27.92
CA GLN A 174 -3.73 -10.40 28.20
C GLN A 174 -4.11 -11.22 26.97
N ILE A 175 -3.50 -12.41 26.80
CA ILE A 175 -3.85 -13.33 25.72
C ILE A 175 -4.65 -14.50 26.30
N LEU A 176 -5.80 -14.78 25.67
CA LEU A 176 -6.58 -15.97 25.89
C LEU A 176 -6.52 -16.84 24.63
N SER A 177 -5.79 -17.96 24.70
CA SER A 177 -5.60 -18.85 23.55
C SER A 177 -6.46 -20.09 23.66
N THR A 178 -6.95 -20.57 22.50
CA THR A 178 -7.59 -21.87 22.38
C THR A 178 -7.06 -22.61 21.15
N GLU A 179 -6.91 -23.91 21.29
CA GLU A 179 -6.50 -24.78 20.19
C GLU A 179 -7.73 -25.23 19.38
N ALA A 180 -7.57 -25.29 18.07
CA ALA A 180 -8.56 -25.94 17.21
C ALA A 180 -8.32 -27.44 17.17
N VAL A 181 -9.39 -28.21 17.06
CA VAL A 181 -9.28 -29.59 16.60
C VAL A 181 -9.08 -29.53 15.09
N THR A 182 -7.84 -29.61 14.65
CA THR A 182 -7.51 -29.68 13.22
C THR A 182 -7.36 -31.12 12.79
N HIS A 183 -8.06 -31.50 11.74
CA HIS A 183 -7.87 -32.79 11.13
C HIS A 183 -6.65 -32.77 10.18
N PRO A 184 -6.01 -33.92 9.92
CA PRO A 184 -4.88 -34.01 8.99
C PRO A 184 -5.24 -33.49 7.60
N LEU A 185 -4.30 -32.78 6.98
CA LEU A 185 -4.41 -32.29 5.60
C LEU A 185 -3.40 -33.00 4.71
N ASP A 186 -3.87 -33.55 3.59
CA ASP A 186 -3.02 -33.99 2.49
C ASP A 186 -2.79 -32.81 1.53
N ILE A 187 -1.57 -32.24 1.54
CA ILE A 187 -1.23 -31.07 0.74
C ILE A 187 -0.44 -31.48 -0.49
N GLN A 188 -1.04 -31.32 -1.64
CA GLN A 188 -0.47 -31.57 -2.95
C GLN A 188 -0.17 -30.27 -3.70
N TYR A 189 0.81 -30.32 -4.61
CA TYR A 189 1.22 -29.17 -5.41
C TYR A 189 1.03 -29.49 -6.90
N ALA A 190 0.25 -28.67 -7.59
CA ALA A 190 -0.08 -28.78 -9.02
C ALA A 190 0.23 -27.47 -9.76
N PRO A 191 1.52 -27.08 -9.90
CA PRO A 191 1.91 -25.78 -10.43
C PRO A 191 1.55 -25.60 -11.90
N HIS A 192 1.40 -24.34 -12.32
CA HIS A 192 1.24 -23.95 -13.70
C HIS A 192 2.09 -22.70 -14.02
N ALA A 193 2.79 -22.71 -15.15
CA ALA A 193 3.76 -21.67 -15.51
C ALA A 193 3.14 -20.26 -15.65
N GLU A 194 1.87 -20.17 -16.03
CA GLU A 194 1.17 -18.91 -16.30
C GLU A 194 0.31 -18.42 -15.12
N ARG A 195 0.61 -18.86 -13.89
CA ARG A 195 -0.15 -18.52 -12.68
C ARG A 195 -0.20 -17.01 -12.46
N ILE A 196 0.94 -16.33 -12.49
CA ILE A 196 1.04 -14.88 -12.25
C ILE A 196 0.35 -14.07 -13.35
N GLN A 197 0.41 -14.53 -14.60
CA GLN A 197 -0.27 -13.91 -15.73
C GLN A 197 -1.79 -14.09 -15.66
N GLY A 198 -2.26 -15.11 -14.93
CA GLY A 198 -3.68 -15.38 -14.76
C GLY A 198 -4.39 -15.66 -16.07
N THR A 199 -3.80 -16.48 -16.93
CA THR A 199 -4.35 -16.81 -18.24
C THR A 199 -5.58 -17.73 -18.14
N ARG A 200 -6.31 -17.85 -19.23
CA ARG A 200 -7.46 -18.75 -19.31
C ARG A 200 -7.05 -20.22 -19.11
N GLU A 201 -5.89 -20.58 -19.63
CA GLU A 201 -5.28 -21.91 -19.49
C GLU A 201 -4.96 -22.23 -18.03
N PHE A 202 -4.41 -21.27 -17.29
CA PHE A 202 -4.18 -21.40 -15.87
C PHE A 202 -5.49 -21.66 -15.10
N TYR A 203 -6.55 -20.89 -15.33
CA TYR A 203 -7.83 -21.11 -14.63
C TYR A 203 -8.54 -22.39 -15.08
N ARG A 204 -8.32 -22.87 -16.30
CA ARG A 204 -8.77 -24.20 -16.71
C ARG A 204 -8.02 -25.29 -15.94
N HIS A 205 -6.71 -25.11 -15.71
CA HIS A 205 -5.94 -26.02 -14.88
C HIS A 205 -6.41 -26.03 -13.42
N VAL A 206 -6.73 -24.84 -12.85
CA VAL A 206 -7.36 -24.72 -11.52
C VAL A 206 -8.67 -25.53 -11.47
N ALA A 207 -9.56 -25.36 -12.45
CA ALA A 207 -10.82 -26.08 -12.54
C ALA A 207 -10.62 -27.62 -12.63
N ALA A 208 -9.62 -28.07 -13.36
CA ALA A 208 -9.29 -29.50 -13.47
C ALA A 208 -8.87 -30.15 -12.14
N GLN A 209 -8.42 -29.36 -11.15
CA GLN A 209 -8.06 -29.89 -9.82
C GLN A 209 -9.27 -30.12 -8.92
N THR A 210 -10.48 -29.78 -9.33
CA THR A 210 -11.70 -29.88 -8.51
C THR A 210 -12.29 -31.31 -8.46
N THR A 211 -11.76 -32.24 -9.26
CA THR A 211 -12.24 -33.63 -9.26
C THR A 211 -12.04 -34.28 -7.90
N SER A 212 -13.14 -34.55 -7.20
CA SER A 212 -13.17 -35.18 -5.88
C SER A 212 -14.56 -35.76 -5.60
N GLU A 213 -14.61 -36.73 -4.69
CA GLU A 213 -15.86 -37.24 -4.13
C GLU A 213 -16.44 -36.29 -3.08
N HIS A 214 -15.62 -35.32 -2.60
CA HIS A 214 -15.96 -34.37 -1.57
C HIS A 214 -16.30 -33.00 -2.14
N ARG A 215 -17.05 -32.22 -1.36
CA ARG A 215 -17.32 -30.82 -1.66
C ARG A 215 -16.01 -30.03 -1.69
N THR A 216 -15.79 -29.32 -2.80
CA THR A 216 -14.54 -28.60 -3.07
C THR A 216 -14.74 -27.10 -2.98
N LEU A 217 -13.85 -26.41 -2.28
CA LEU A 217 -13.75 -24.96 -2.25
C LEU A 217 -12.54 -24.49 -3.04
N VAL A 218 -12.77 -23.64 -4.06
CA VAL A 218 -11.73 -23.13 -4.93
C VAL A 218 -11.49 -21.66 -4.60
N PHE A 219 -10.24 -21.26 -4.35
CA PHE A 219 -9.86 -19.88 -4.13
C PHE A 219 -9.20 -19.27 -5.36
N VAL A 220 -9.77 -18.12 -5.82
CA VAL A 220 -9.25 -17.31 -6.92
C VAL A 220 -9.26 -15.83 -6.57
N PRO A 221 -8.45 -14.97 -7.22
CA PRO A 221 -8.20 -13.61 -6.74
C PRO A 221 -9.36 -12.62 -6.93
N GLY A 222 -10.31 -12.88 -7.86
CA GLY A 222 -11.35 -11.90 -8.16
C GLY A 222 -12.61 -12.46 -8.78
N VAL A 223 -13.64 -11.62 -8.90
CA VAL A 223 -14.98 -12.00 -9.41
C VAL A 223 -14.90 -12.56 -10.84
N ARG A 224 -14.14 -11.89 -11.71
CA ARG A 224 -13.96 -12.36 -13.10
C ARG A 224 -13.37 -13.77 -13.17
N GLU A 225 -12.43 -14.07 -12.28
CA GLU A 225 -11.77 -15.36 -12.20
C GLU A 225 -12.71 -16.41 -11.58
N VAL A 226 -13.57 -16.00 -10.64
CA VAL A 226 -14.67 -16.85 -10.13
C VAL A 226 -15.60 -17.25 -11.27
N ASP A 227 -16.09 -16.29 -12.07
CA ASP A 227 -16.99 -16.55 -13.19
C ASP A 227 -16.30 -17.44 -14.24
N LEU A 228 -15.02 -17.19 -14.50
CA LEU A 228 -14.24 -17.95 -15.47
C LEU A 228 -14.06 -19.43 -15.05
N VAL A 229 -13.73 -19.69 -13.79
CA VAL A 229 -13.59 -21.05 -13.26
C VAL A 229 -14.95 -21.76 -13.19
N CYS A 230 -16.00 -21.06 -12.74
CA CYS A 230 -17.38 -21.60 -12.78
C CYS A 230 -17.79 -21.99 -14.22
N GLY A 231 -17.40 -21.21 -15.21
CA GLY A 231 -17.70 -21.50 -16.61
C GLY A 231 -16.99 -22.75 -17.19
N PHE A 232 -16.02 -23.33 -16.49
CA PHE A 232 -15.37 -24.60 -16.84
C PHE A 232 -15.98 -25.81 -16.12
N LEU A 233 -16.94 -25.62 -15.21
CA LEU A 233 -17.49 -26.64 -14.34
C LEU A 233 -19.01 -26.67 -14.43
N ASP A 234 -19.60 -27.88 -14.49
CA ASP A 234 -21.05 -28.04 -14.65
C ASP A 234 -21.83 -27.81 -13.34
N ASP A 235 -21.21 -28.08 -12.17
CA ASP A 235 -21.84 -27.98 -10.86
C ASP A 235 -21.00 -27.09 -9.90
N ALA A 236 -20.80 -25.83 -10.29
CA ALA A 236 -20.10 -24.85 -9.49
C ALA A 236 -20.99 -23.65 -9.15
N ARG A 237 -20.78 -23.09 -7.95
CA ARG A 237 -21.43 -21.85 -7.51
C ARG A 237 -20.39 -20.79 -7.19
N PRO A 238 -20.59 -19.55 -7.67
CA PRO A 238 -19.76 -18.43 -7.30
C PRO A 238 -20.04 -18.00 -5.85
N LEU A 239 -18.98 -17.51 -5.17
CA LEU A 239 -19.09 -16.91 -3.83
C LEU A 239 -18.16 -15.70 -3.70
N HIS A 240 -18.73 -14.51 -3.76
CA HIS A 240 -17.98 -13.25 -3.70
C HIS A 240 -18.78 -12.08 -3.13
N GLY A 241 -18.13 -11.00 -2.75
CA GLY A 241 -18.75 -9.88 -2.05
C GLY A 241 -19.71 -9.00 -2.89
N ARG A 242 -19.77 -9.18 -4.22
CA ARG A 242 -20.70 -8.43 -5.10
C ARG A 242 -22.07 -9.10 -5.25
N GLN A 243 -22.22 -10.31 -4.76
CA GLN A 243 -23.49 -11.04 -4.80
C GLN A 243 -24.49 -10.49 -3.79
N THR A 244 -25.77 -10.67 -4.10
CA THR A 244 -26.85 -10.46 -3.14
C THR A 244 -26.77 -11.50 -2.02
N SER A 245 -27.36 -11.18 -0.88
CA SER A 245 -27.43 -12.10 0.27
C SER A 245 -28.03 -13.45 -0.07
N LYS A 246 -29.09 -13.44 -0.91
CA LYS A 246 -29.77 -14.65 -1.36
C LYS A 246 -28.85 -15.56 -2.17
N GLU A 247 -28.11 -14.99 -3.13
CA GLU A 247 -27.17 -15.74 -3.96
C GLU A 247 -26.02 -16.33 -3.13
N GLN A 248 -25.53 -15.60 -2.13
CA GLN A 248 -24.53 -16.11 -1.20
C GLN A 248 -25.07 -17.24 -0.34
N ASP A 249 -26.29 -17.10 0.19
CA ASP A 249 -26.97 -18.16 0.96
C ASP A 249 -27.21 -19.42 0.11
N GLU A 250 -27.54 -19.27 -1.16
CA GLU A 250 -27.70 -20.38 -2.09
C GLU A 250 -26.36 -21.11 -2.34
N ALA A 251 -25.26 -20.39 -2.47
CA ALA A 251 -23.92 -20.99 -2.62
C ALA A 251 -23.48 -21.76 -1.34
N LEU A 252 -23.88 -21.29 -0.16
CA LEU A 252 -23.54 -21.89 1.13
C LEU A 252 -24.36 -23.14 1.43
N ARG A 253 -25.67 -23.09 1.16
CA ARG A 253 -26.64 -24.13 1.56
C ARG A 253 -26.94 -25.17 0.48
N GLY A 254 -26.54 -24.93 -0.75
CA GLY A 254 -26.83 -25.79 -1.89
C GLY A 254 -26.10 -27.13 -1.86
N ASP A 255 -26.62 -28.08 -2.63
CA ASP A 255 -26.03 -29.44 -2.81
C ASP A 255 -24.87 -29.42 -3.85
N ASN A 256 -24.47 -28.25 -4.31
CA ASN A 256 -23.39 -28.06 -5.28
C ASN A 256 -22.07 -28.63 -4.78
N ARG A 257 -21.37 -29.34 -5.67
CA ARG A 257 -20.09 -29.99 -5.37
C ARG A 257 -18.94 -29.00 -5.27
N VAL A 258 -18.97 -27.93 -6.03
CA VAL A 258 -17.89 -26.94 -6.09
C VAL A 258 -18.40 -25.56 -5.75
N VAL A 259 -17.68 -24.88 -4.86
CA VAL A 259 -17.86 -23.46 -4.57
C VAL A 259 -16.58 -22.74 -5.00
N VAL A 260 -16.68 -21.78 -5.91
CA VAL A 260 -15.54 -20.96 -6.36
C VAL A 260 -15.64 -19.61 -5.68
N ALA A 261 -14.65 -19.26 -4.88
CA ALA A 261 -14.70 -18.10 -4.01
C ALA A 261 -13.49 -17.16 -4.17
N THR A 262 -13.71 -15.90 -3.86
CA THR A 262 -12.62 -14.97 -3.53
C THR A 262 -12.21 -15.15 -2.05
N SER A 263 -11.32 -14.29 -1.54
CA SER A 263 -10.91 -14.26 -0.13
C SER A 263 -12.10 -14.12 0.87
N VAL A 264 -13.31 -13.90 0.39
CA VAL A 264 -14.53 -13.85 1.25
C VAL A 264 -14.75 -15.16 2.03
N ALA A 265 -14.34 -16.30 1.48
CA ALA A 265 -14.42 -17.61 2.13
C ALA A 265 -13.15 -17.99 2.91
N GLU A 266 -12.15 -17.10 3.00
CA GLU A 266 -10.88 -17.38 3.69
C GLU A 266 -11.02 -17.31 5.22
N SER A 267 -11.71 -16.32 5.76
CA SER A 267 -11.87 -16.10 7.20
C SER A 267 -13.35 -16.04 7.62
N SER A 268 -14.12 -15.18 6.98
CA SER A 268 -15.40 -14.67 7.47
C SER A 268 -16.61 -15.57 7.20
N ILE A 269 -16.55 -16.49 6.22
CA ILE A 269 -17.67 -17.37 5.84
C ILE A 269 -17.24 -18.82 5.93
N THR A 270 -18.09 -19.64 6.52
CA THR A 270 -17.91 -21.11 6.52
C THR A 270 -18.78 -21.75 5.46
N VAL A 271 -18.15 -22.43 4.51
CA VAL A 271 -18.82 -23.28 3.53
C VAL A 271 -18.92 -24.68 4.13
N PRO A 272 -20.12 -25.19 4.47
CA PRO A 272 -20.26 -26.50 5.11
C PRO A 272 -19.86 -27.65 4.18
N GLY A 273 -19.40 -28.75 4.76
CA GLY A 273 -19.08 -30.00 4.03
C GLY A 273 -17.82 -29.95 3.17
N VAL A 274 -17.03 -28.91 3.25
CA VAL A 274 -15.77 -28.78 2.47
C VAL A 274 -14.72 -29.76 3.03
N ARG A 275 -14.20 -30.60 2.16
CA ARG A 275 -13.13 -31.56 2.46
C ARG A 275 -11.98 -31.46 1.45
N LYS A 276 -12.16 -30.70 0.38
CA LYS A 276 -11.12 -30.38 -0.58
C LYS A 276 -11.01 -28.88 -0.79
N VAL A 277 -9.77 -28.37 -0.83
CA VAL A 277 -9.46 -26.99 -1.18
C VAL A 277 -8.54 -26.99 -2.40
N VAL A 278 -8.87 -26.16 -3.39
CA VAL A 278 -8.00 -25.86 -4.52
C VAL A 278 -7.62 -24.39 -4.44
N ASP A 279 -6.35 -24.10 -4.30
CA ASP A 279 -5.86 -22.75 -4.09
C ASP A 279 -4.99 -22.26 -5.24
N ALA A 280 -5.46 -21.22 -5.95
CA ALA A 280 -4.70 -20.59 -7.04
C ALA A 280 -3.42 -19.87 -6.57
N GLY A 281 -3.25 -19.65 -5.27
CA GLY A 281 -2.08 -18.96 -4.69
C GLY A 281 -2.03 -17.48 -5.02
N LEU A 282 -3.17 -16.86 -5.30
CA LEU A 282 -3.28 -15.48 -5.74
C LEU A 282 -4.24 -14.69 -4.87
N SER A 283 -3.91 -13.42 -4.66
CA SER A 283 -4.76 -12.43 -3.98
C SER A 283 -4.84 -11.14 -4.80
N ARG A 284 -5.92 -10.38 -4.61
CA ARG A 284 -6.05 -9.01 -5.11
C ARG A 284 -5.83 -8.03 -3.98
N VAL A 285 -4.86 -7.15 -4.19
CA VAL A 285 -4.56 -6.08 -3.25
C VAL A 285 -4.73 -4.72 -3.92
N PRO A 286 -5.25 -3.72 -3.21
CA PRO A 286 -5.22 -2.36 -3.70
C PRO A 286 -3.76 -1.91 -3.82
N LYS A 287 -3.40 -1.38 -4.96
CA LYS A 287 -2.10 -0.78 -5.19
C LYS A 287 -2.27 0.53 -5.91
N ARG A 288 -1.59 1.56 -5.42
CA ARG A 288 -1.53 2.86 -6.06
C ARG A 288 -0.26 2.95 -6.89
N ASP A 289 -0.35 3.50 -8.09
CA ASP A 289 0.83 3.78 -8.90
C ASP A 289 1.36 5.20 -8.61
N ASN A 290 2.56 5.49 -9.14
CA ASN A 290 3.24 6.79 -8.95
C ASN A 290 2.47 7.99 -9.56
N ARG A 291 1.36 7.76 -10.25
CA ARG A 291 0.46 8.78 -10.83
C ARG A 291 -0.88 8.85 -10.10
N GLY A 292 -0.95 8.30 -8.89
CA GLY A 292 -2.13 8.34 -8.04
C GLY A 292 -3.30 7.46 -8.50
N MET A 293 -3.14 6.61 -9.54
CA MET A 293 -4.17 5.66 -9.92
C MET A 293 -4.19 4.48 -8.95
N THR A 294 -5.30 4.32 -8.27
CA THR A 294 -5.58 3.14 -7.45
C THR A 294 -6.13 2.03 -8.33
N GLY A 295 -5.52 0.87 -8.29
CA GLY A 295 -6.00 -0.32 -9.00
C GLY A 295 -5.88 -1.55 -8.13
N LEU A 296 -6.72 -2.56 -8.39
CA LEU A 296 -6.55 -3.88 -7.79
C LEU A 296 -5.53 -4.67 -8.62
N VAL A 297 -4.39 -4.97 -8.02
CA VAL A 297 -3.35 -5.81 -8.65
C VAL A 297 -3.45 -7.24 -8.13
N THR A 298 -3.31 -8.20 -9.03
CA THR A 298 -3.15 -9.61 -8.65
C THR A 298 -1.70 -9.86 -8.26
N VAL A 299 -1.50 -10.41 -7.08
CA VAL A 299 -0.20 -10.76 -6.51
C VAL A 299 -0.23 -12.18 -5.98
N SER A 300 0.94 -12.77 -5.70
CA SER A 300 1.00 -13.98 -4.88
C SER A 300 0.44 -13.67 -3.49
N GLU A 301 -0.34 -14.59 -2.94
CA GLU A 301 -0.85 -14.45 -1.58
C GLU A 301 0.24 -14.57 -0.52
N ALA A 302 -0.08 -14.27 0.74
CA ALA A 302 0.79 -14.53 1.88
C ALA A 302 0.72 -16.00 2.32
N LYS A 303 1.75 -16.48 3.02
CA LYS A 303 1.77 -17.85 3.60
C LYS A 303 0.61 -18.05 4.57
N THR A 304 0.35 -17.06 5.43
CA THR A 304 -0.77 -17.09 6.37
C THR A 304 -2.12 -17.26 5.67
N SER A 305 -2.34 -16.60 4.52
CA SER A 305 -3.53 -16.81 3.68
C SER A 305 -3.60 -18.22 3.12
N ALA A 306 -2.51 -18.73 2.53
CA ALA A 306 -2.45 -20.07 1.98
C ALA A 306 -2.75 -21.15 3.04
N ASP A 307 -2.27 -20.95 4.26
CA ASP A 307 -2.50 -21.88 5.37
C ASP A 307 -3.93 -21.78 5.93
N GLN A 308 -4.49 -20.56 5.99
CA GLN A 308 -5.91 -20.38 6.37
C GLN A 308 -6.87 -21.01 5.36
N ARG A 309 -6.59 -20.85 4.04
CA ARG A 309 -7.36 -21.50 2.97
C ARG A 309 -7.25 -23.01 3.06
N ALA A 310 -6.06 -23.56 3.25
CA ALA A 310 -5.82 -24.98 3.46
C ALA A 310 -6.63 -25.51 4.65
N GLY A 311 -6.65 -24.78 5.78
CA GLY A 311 -7.40 -25.13 6.98
C GLY A 311 -8.89 -25.29 6.77
N ARG A 312 -9.45 -24.74 5.67
CA ARG A 312 -10.88 -24.95 5.33
C ARG A 312 -11.23 -26.39 5.01
N ALA A 313 -10.27 -27.16 4.45
CA ALA A 313 -10.49 -28.57 4.14
C ALA A 313 -10.54 -29.48 5.39
N GLY A 314 -9.82 -29.09 6.46
CA GLY A 314 -9.67 -29.90 7.67
C GLY A 314 -10.65 -29.61 8.81
N ARG A 315 -11.74 -28.90 8.58
CA ARG A 315 -12.67 -28.49 9.66
C ARG A 315 -13.58 -29.58 10.17
N GLU A 316 -14.09 -30.42 9.28
CA GLU A 316 -15.10 -31.44 9.59
C GLU A 316 -14.53 -32.87 9.53
N GLY A 317 -13.25 -33.02 9.19
CA GLY A 317 -12.51 -34.28 9.11
C GLY A 317 -11.25 -34.16 8.25
N PRO A 318 -10.48 -35.24 7.99
CA PRO A 318 -9.29 -35.22 7.15
C PRO A 318 -9.58 -34.63 5.78
N GLY A 319 -8.74 -33.71 5.30
CA GLY A 319 -8.99 -32.95 4.08
C GLY A 319 -7.87 -33.02 3.06
N GLU A 320 -8.20 -32.70 1.80
CA GLU A 320 -7.28 -32.61 0.68
C GLU A 320 -7.06 -31.14 0.32
N VAL A 321 -5.82 -30.76 0.01
CA VAL A 321 -5.46 -29.43 -0.44
C VAL A 321 -4.61 -29.51 -1.69
N VAL A 322 -5.04 -28.85 -2.76
CA VAL A 322 -4.23 -28.70 -3.97
C VAL A 322 -3.79 -27.26 -4.10
N ARG A 323 -2.51 -27.02 -3.93
CA ARG A 323 -1.84 -25.74 -4.14
C ARG A 323 -1.40 -25.63 -5.60
N VAL A 324 -2.00 -24.71 -6.37
CA VAL A 324 -1.71 -24.55 -7.81
C VAL A 324 -0.46 -23.68 -8.02
N PHE A 325 0.57 -23.96 -7.25
CA PHE A 325 1.90 -23.34 -7.26
C PHE A 325 2.94 -24.30 -6.73
N THR A 326 4.23 -23.98 -6.86
CA THR A 326 5.32 -24.83 -6.40
C THR A 326 5.62 -24.67 -4.91
N ARG A 327 6.34 -25.66 -4.33
CA ARG A 327 6.88 -25.55 -2.96
C ARG A 327 7.86 -24.38 -2.83
N ASP A 328 8.64 -24.12 -3.88
CA ASP A 328 9.61 -23.02 -3.90
C ASP A 328 8.89 -21.66 -3.94
N GLU A 329 7.79 -21.55 -4.70
CA GLU A 329 6.95 -20.34 -4.69
C GLU A 329 6.34 -20.11 -3.31
N TYR A 330 5.81 -21.16 -2.66
CA TYR A 330 5.31 -21.05 -1.29
C TYR A 330 6.42 -20.59 -0.33
N ALA A 331 7.62 -21.15 -0.42
CA ALA A 331 8.73 -20.76 0.44
C ALA A 331 9.11 -19.27 0.31
N LYS A 332 8.93 -18.69 -0.90
CA LYS A 332 9.22 -17.29 -1.24
C LYS A 332 8.05 -16.33 -1.00
N MET A 333 6.84 -16.81 -0.71
CA MET A 333 5.71 -15.95 -0.37
C MET A 333 6.00 -15.11 0.87
N GLN A 334 5.42 -13.91 0.94
CA GLN A 334 5.47 -13.09 2.14
C GLN A 334 4.91 -13.88 3.33
N PRO A 335 5.51 -13.77 4.53
CA PRO A 335 5.00 -14.49 5.70
C PRO A 335 3.55 -14.12 5.99
N ASP A 336 3.24 -12.83 6.04
CA ASP A 336 1.97 -12.28 6.47
C ASP A 336 1.37 -11.32 5.46
N ILE A 337 0.08 -11.03 5.61
CA ILE A 337 -0.65 -10.05 4.80
C ILE A 337 -0.03 -8.66 5.02
N THR A 338 0.28 -7.98 3.92
CA THR A 338 0.72 -6.58 4.00
C THR A 338 -0.43 -5.71 4.50
N PRO A 339 -0.25 -4.94 5.59
CA PRO A 339 -1.27 -4.05 6.11
C PRO A 339 -1.75 -3.03 5.06
N GLU A 340 -3.06 -2.82 4.96
CA GLU A 340 -3.64 -1.87 4.00
C GLU A 340 -3.14 -0.44 4.21
N ILE A 341 -2.83 -0.05 5.43
CA ILE A 341 -2.28 1.27 5.76
C ILE A 341 -0.95 1.58 5.04
N LEU A 342 -0.23 0.54 4.60
CA LEU A 342 1.04 0.69 3.87
C LEU A 342 0.87 0.78 2.34
N THR A 343 -0.32 0.47 1.80
CA THR A 343 -0.53 0.28 0.35
C THR A 343 -1.77 0.96 -0.21
N ALA A 344 -2.77 1.27 0.62
CA ALA A 344 -4.03 1.86 0.21
C ALA A 344 -3.95 3.39 0.00
N ASP A 345 -4.99 3.97 -0.60
CA ASP A 345 -5.23 5.42 -0.57
C ASP A 345 -5.65 5.84 0.84
N LEU A 346 -4.86 6.69 1.46
CA LEU A 346 -5.04 7.09 2.85
C LEU A 346 -5.88 8.37 3.02
N THR A 347 -6.47 8.93 1.94
CA THR A 347 -7.25 10.18 2.01
C THR A 347 -8.41 10.07 3.01
N GLY A 348 -9.17 8.96 2.97
CA GLY A 348 -10.27 8.72 3.92
C GLY A 348 -9.79 8.46 5.35
N ALA A 349 -8.73 7.68 5.50
CA ALA A 349 -8.12 7.42 6.81
C ALA A 349 -7.62 8.71 7.46
N LEU A 350 -6.86 9.53 6.72
CA LEU A 350 -6.35 10.80 7.22
C LEU A 350 -7.49 11.76 7.59
N LEU A 351 -8.57 11.81 6.79
CA LEU A 351 -9.75 12.60 7.13
C LEU A 351 -10.36 12.14 8.46
N THR A 352 -10.50 10.83 8.66
CA THR A 352 -11.00 10.24 9.91
C THR A 352 -10.10 10.59 11.09
N MET A 353 -8.78 10.44 10.95
CA MET A 353 -7.79 10.80 11.98
C MET A 353 -7.86 12.30 12.33
N LYS A 354 -7.94 13.17 11.31
CA LYS A 354 -8.10 14.63 11.52
C LYS A 354 -9.43 14.99 12.18
N ALA A 355 -10.51 14.28 11.86
CA ALA A 355 -11.82 14.48 12.48
C ALA A 355 -11.85 13.97 13.93
N TRP A 356 -11.13 12.92 14.22
CA TRP A 356 -10.93 12.40 15.57
C TRP A 356 -10.15 13.36 16.45
N GLY A 357 -9.11 14.00 15.90
CA GLY A 357 -8.40 15.09 16.54
C GLY A 357 -7.23 14.71 17.43
N SER A 358 -6.89 13.40 17.51
CA SER A 358 -5.66 12.95 18.19
C SER A 358 -4.46 13.10 17.27
N PRO A 359 -3.37 13.75 17.69
CA PRO A 359 -2.14 13.85 16.91
C PRO A 359 -1.36 12.53 16.86
N ASP A 360 -1.45 11.72 17.92
CA ASP A 360 -0.63 10.52 18.13
C ASP A 360 -1.54 9.28 18.29
N LEU A 361 -2.41 9.04 17.30
CA LEU A 361 -3.28 7.88 17.31
C LEU A 361 -2.44 6.59 17.35
N PRO A 362 -2.66 5.66 18.31
CA PRO A 362 -1.84 4.47 18.48
C PRO A 362 -2.11 3.43 17.38
N LEU A 363 -1.58 3.68 16.19
CA LEU A 363 -1.64 2.78 15.05
C LEU A 363 -0.66 1.62 15.25
N ILE A 364 -1.06 0.41 14.85
CA ILE A 364 -0.20 -0.78 14.96
C ILE A 364 0.96 -0.79 13.94
N ASP A 365 0.77 -0.15 12.80
CA ASP A 365 1.80 0.18 11.82
C ASP A 365 1.59 1.62 11.34
N GLU A 366 2.66 2.38 11.22
CA GLU A 366 2.61 3.77 10.77
C GLU A 366 2.54 3.86 9.24
N PRO A 367 1.75 4.79 8.70
CA PRO A 367 1.73 5.06 7.27
C PRO A 367 3.09 5.61 6.82
N LYS A 368 3.60 5.13 5.67
CA LYS A 368 4.91 5.55 5.15
C LYS A 368 4.93 7.01 4.69
N ASP A 369 3.84 7.47 4.11
CA ASP A 369 3.71 8.81 3.55
C ASP A 369 2.24 9.24 3.53
N LEU A 370 1.97 10.41 4.04
CA LEU A 370 0.65 11.05 4.08
C LEU A 370 0.55 12.30 3.19
N THR A 371 1.64 12.69 2.51
CA THR A 371 1.74 13.94 1.75
C THR A 371 0.63 14.07 0.71
N GLU A 372 0.41 13.00 -0.06
CA GLU A 372 -0.63 13.01 -1.09
C GLU A 372 -2.04 13.02 -0.50
N ALA A 373 -2.29 12.23 0.57
CA ALA A 373 -3.57 12.25 1.27
C ALA A 373 -3.87 13.65 1.84
N ALA A 374 -2.87 14.31 2.41
CA ALA A 374 -2.99 15.67 2.91
C ALA A 374 -3.29 16.67 1.79
N SER A 375 -2.56 16.58 0.66
CA SER A 375 -2.82 17.41 -0.53
C SER A 375 -4.23 17.21 -1.08
N ASN A 376 -4.71 15.96 -1.16
CA ASN A 376 -6.07 15.65 -1.59
C ASN A 376 -7.13 16.29 -0.67
N LEU A 377 -6.94 16.21 0.65
CA LEU A 377 -7.86 16.83 1.61
C LEU A 377 -7.86 18.35 1.53
N GLU A 378 -6.72 18.95 1.26
CA GLU A 378 -6.59 20.40 1.08
C GLU A 378 -7.28 20.87 -0.21
N GLN A 379 -7.07 20.13 -1.32
CA GLN A 379 -7.76 20.39 -2.60
C GLN A 379 -9.28 20.24 -2.49
N LEU A 380 -9.75 19.27 -1.69
CA LEU A 380 -11.18 19.11 -1.38
C LEU A 380 -11.71 20.18 -0.44
N GLY A 381 -10.88 21.04 0.15
CA GLY A 381 -11.27 21.99 1.18
C GLY A 381 -11.63 21.36 2.53
N ALA A 382 -11.34 20.07 2.70
CA ALA A 382 -11.56 19.35 3.94
C ALA A 382 -10.55 19.73 5.03
N THR A 383 -9.37 20.15 4.63
CA THR A 383 -8.34 20.74 5.50
C THR A 383 -7.89 22.10 4.97
N ARG A 384 -7.30 22.92 5.86
CA ARG A 384 -6.61 24.16 5.52
C ARG A 384 -5.41 24.32 6.43
N ASN A 385 -4.22 24.47 5.86
CA ASN A 385 -2.97 24.49 6.62
C ASN A 385 -2.86 23.27 7.58
N GLY A 386 -3.25 22.10 7.10
CA GLY A 386 -3.21 20.86 7.86
C GLY A 386 -4.30 20.67 8.92
N GLN A 387 -5.13 21.68 9.19
CA GLN A 387 -6.24 21.62 10.16
C GLN A 387 -7.56 21.28 9.47
N ILE A 388 -8.40 20.47 10.13
CA ILE A 388 -9.71 20.10 9.60
C ILE A 388 -10.66 21.28 9.59
N THR A 389 -11.38 21.50 8.48
CA THR A 389 -12.41 22.54 8.34
C THR A 389 -13.77 22.01 8.79
N ASP A 390 -14.77 22.93 8.95
CA ASP A 390 -16.15 22.49 9.21
C ASP A 390 -16.73 21.69 8.05
N PHE A 391 -16.30 21.98 6.82
CA PHE A 391 -16.62 21.15 5.66
C PHE A 391 -15.98 19.75 5.79
N GLY A 392 -14.72 19.68 6.22
CA GLY A 392 -14.04 18.43 6.47
C GLY A 392 -14.71 17.57 7.54
N LYS A 393 -15.21 18.19 8.63
CA LYS A 393 -16.00 17.46 9.67
C LYS A 393 -17.30 16.91 9.09
N LYS A 394 -18.04 17.70 8.30
CA LYS A 394 -19.23 17.22 7.61
C LYS A 394 -18.89 16.04 6.68
N LEU A 395 -17.81 16.17 5.92
CA LEU A 395 -17.33 15.16 4.99
C LEU A 395 -16.96 13.85 5.72
N ALA A 396 -16.24 13.93 6.84
CA ALA A 396 -15.89 12.78 7.67
C ALA A 396 -17.12 12.04 8.24
N SER A 397 -18.24 12.75 8.44
CA SER A 397 -19.48 12.16 8.93
C SER A 397 -20.25 11.36 7.87
N LEU A 398 -19.89 11.50 6.59
CA LEU A 398 -20.52 10.76 5.50
C LEU A 398 -19.90 9.38 5.37
N PRO A 399 -20.70 8.34 5.14
CA PRO A 399 -20.21 6.98 4.93
C PRO A 399 -19.77 6.77 3.46
N LEU A 400 -18.90 7.63 2.96
CA LEU A 400 -18.46 7.69 1.57
C LEU A 400 -16.95 7.95 1.51
N ASP A 401 -16.34 7.57 0.38
CA ASP A 401 -15.03 8.12 0.02
C ASP A 401 -15.09 9.66 0.05
N PRO A 402 -14.07 10.36 0.57
CA PRO A 402 -14.07 11.81 0.68
C PRO A 402 -14.39 12.54 -0.63
N ARG A 403 -13.92 12.06 -1.77
CA ARG A 403 -14.16 12.67 -3.08
C ARG A 403 -15.63 12.56 -3.48
N LEU A 404 -16.22 11.39 -3.27
CA LEU A 404 -17.65 11.14 -3.53
C LEU A 404 -18.53 11.90 -2.55
N GLY A 405 -18.11 11.97 -1.29
CA GLY A 405 -18.79 12.77 -0.26
C GLY A 405 -18.78 14.25 -0.58
N ALA A 406 -17.64 14.79 -1.05
CA ALA A 406 -17.51 16.18 -1.48
C ALA A 406 -18.45 16.49 -2.65
N ALA A 407 -18.46 15.64 -3.68
CA ALA A 407 -19.38 15.77 -4.82
C ALA A 407 -20.85 15.73 -4.38
N LEU A 408 -21.20 14.84 -3.44
CA LEU A 408 -22.57 14.79 -2.91
C LEU A 408 -22.95 16.07 -2.15
N LEU A 409 -22.06 16.61 -1.34
CA LEU A 409 -22.27 17.86 -0.61
C LEU A 409 -22.34 19.07 -1.55
N GLU A 410 -21.55 19.07 -2.61
CA GLU A 410 -21.52 20.14 -3.62
C GLU A 410 -22.82 20.17 -4.45
N TRP A 411 -23.22 19.01 -5.01
CA TRP A 411 -24.31 18.91 -5.97
C TRP A 411 -25.67 18.54 -5.36
N GLY A 412 -25.70 18.12 -4.09
CA GLY A 412 -26.94 17.85 -3.36
C GLY A 412 -27.66 16.56 -3.75
N ALA A 413 -28.95 16.48 -3.39
CA ALA A 413 -29.74 15.26 -3.45
C ALA A 413 -29.89 14.65 -4.86
N GLN A 414 -29.84 15.47 -5.91
CA GLN A 414 -29.96 14.99 -7.29
C GLN A 414 -28.67 14.26 -7.75
N ALA A 415 -27.51 14.50 -7.13
CA ALA A 415 -26.28 13.76 -7.39
C ALA A 415 -26.27 12.37 -6.73
N ALA A 416 -27.14 12.11 -5.75
CA ALA A 416 -27.12 10.88 -4.98
C ALA A 416 -27.20 9.57 -5.80
N PRO A 417 -27.99 9.46 -6.91
CA PRO A 417 -27.96 8.26 -7.76
C PRO A 417 -26.60 8.00 -8.40
N ILE A 418 -25.91 9.05 -8.84
CA ILE A 418 -24.60 8.98 -9.47
C ILE A 418 -23.57 8.55 -8.43
N VAL A 419 -23.54 9.24 -7.29
CA VAL A 419 -22.64 8.95 -6.18
C VAL A 419 -22.87 7.54 -5.63
N ALA A 420 -24.13 7.08 -5.49
CA ALA A 420 -24.45 5.72 -5.06
C ALA A 420 -23.87 4.68 -6.01
N ARG A 421 -24.08 4.88 -7.33
CA ARG A 421 -23.50 4.02 -8.37
C ARG A 421 -21.99 3.93 -8.24
N LEU A 422 -21.30 5.06 -8.15
CA LEU A 422 -19.84 5.13 -8.02
C LEU A 422 -19.33 4.52 -6.71
N ALA A 423 -20.10 4.64 -5.64
CA ALA A 423 -19.79 4.02 -4.35
C ALA A 423 -20.16 2.52 -4.27
N GLY A 424 -20.72 1.94 -5.35
CA GLY A 424 -21.19 0.55 -5.36
C GLY A 424 -22.40 0.30 -4.45
N GLU A 425 -23.25 1.30 -4.24
CA GLU A 425 -24.48 1.18 -3.46
C GLU A 425 -25.70 0.85 -4.36
N ALA A 426 -26.55 -0.05 -3.88
CA ALA A 426 -27.74 -0.44 -4.62
C ALA A 426 -28.87 0.62 -4.56
N ASP A 427 -28.92 1.49 -3.54
CA ASP A 427 -29.98 2.46 -3.33
C ASP A 427 -29.47 3.85 -2.95
N ALA A 428 -29.84 4.83 -3.75
CA ALA A 428 -29.50 6.23 -3.54
C ALA A 428 -30.39 6.94 -2.47
N LYS A 429 -31.51 6.35 -2.03
CA LYS A 429 -32.49 7.00 -1.13
C LYS A 429 -31.85 7.47 0.17
N ARG A 430 -30.93 6.68 0.71
CA ARG A 430 -30.20 7.02 1.91
C ARG A 430 -29.32 8.24 1.72
N LEU A 431 -28.56 8.30 0.63
CA LEU A 431 -27.66 9.42 0.33
C LEU A 431 -28.45 10.72 0.10
N ARG A 432 -29.60 10.64 -0.55
CA ARG A 432 -30.51 11.80 -0.74
C ARG A 432 -30.94 12.44 0.58
N ARG A 433 -31.11 11.66 1.66
CA ARG A 433 -31.52 12.17 2.97
C ARG A 433 -30.41 12.86 3.75
N LEU A 434 -29.17 12.70 3.31
CA LEU A 434 -27.98 13.29 3.98
C LEU A 434 -27.66 14.70 3.52
N VAL A 435 -28.29 15.15 2.42
CA VAL A 435 -28.01 16.44 1.78
C VAL A 435 -29.28 17.12 1.29
N GLU A 436 -29.23 18.42 1.11
CA GLU A 436 -30.31 19.22 0.56
C GLU A 436 -30.45 19.03 -0.95
N ASP A 437 -31.63 19.29 -1.50
CA ASP A 437 -31.85 19.31 -2.94
C ASP A 437 -31.40 20.69 -3.49
N LYS A 438 -30.46 20.65 -4.43
CA LYS A 438 -29.87 21.82 -5.08
C LYS A 438 -30.31 21.98 -6.55
N GLY A 439 -31.26 21.16 -6.99
CA GLY A 439 -31.78 21.18 -8.35
C GLY A 439 -31.11 20.14 -9.26
N PRO A 440 -31.43 20.19 -10.57
CA PRO A 440 -30.92 19.21 -11.54
C PRO A 440 -29.42 19.29 -11.70
N VAL A 441 -28.80 18.15 -11.96
CA VAL A 441 -27.33 17.99 -12.09
C VAL A 441 -26.97 17.30 -13.42
N ASP A 442 -25.84 17.68 -13.97
CA ASP A 442 -25.21 16.96 -15.05
C ASP A 442 -24.38 15.80 -14.48
N PRO A 443 -24.61 14.53 -14.89
CA PRO A 443 -23.85 13.41 -14.38
C PRO A 443 -22.34 13.53 -14.60
N GLY A 444 -21.91 14.06 -15.74
CA GLY A 444 -20.50 14.26 -16.04
C GLY A 444 -19.83 15.26 -15.11
N GLU A 445 -20.53 16.37 -14.79
CA GLU A 445 -20.01 17.38 -13.86
C GLU A 445 -19.89 16.84 -12.43
N VAL A 446 -20.85 16.02 -11.98
CA VAL A 446 -20.73 15.33 -10.67
C VAL A 446 -19.50 14.43 -10.62
N ILE A 447 -19.23 13.67 -11.70
CA ILE A 447 -18.06 12.81 -11.82
C ILE A 447 -16.78 13.67 -11.87
N ALA A 448 -16.78 14.75 -12.66
CA ALA A 448 -15.66 15.66 -12.79
C ALA A 448 -15.28 16.34 -11.47
N SER A 449 -16.27 16.63 -10.60
CA SER A 449 -16.00 17.19 -9.28
C SER A 449 -15.46 16.14 -8.29
N ALA A 450 -15.90 14.87 -8.40
CA ALA A 450 -15.37 13.78 -7.59
C ALA A 450 -13.93 13.38 -8.02
N PHE A 451 -13.66 13.38 -9.32
CA PHE A 451 -12.40 12.90 -9.89
C PHE A 451 -11.81 13.89 -10.89
N PRO A 452 -11.40 15.10 -10.46
CA PRO A 452 -10.89 16.13 -11.36
C PRO A 452 -9.65 15.68 -12.14
N GLN A 453 -8.82 14.78 -11.57
CA GLN A 453 -7.65 14.19 -12.22
C GLN A 453 -8.02 13.24 -13.38
N TRP A 454 -9.27 12.83 -13.50
CA TRP A 454 -9.77 11.94 -14.55
C TRP A 454 -10.68 12.64 -15.58
N ILE A 455 -10.75 13.98 -15.54
CA ILE A 455 -11.23 14.75 -16.68
C ILE A 455 -10.30 14.48 -17.85
N ALA A 456 -10.86 14.21 -19.03
CA ALA A 456 -10.07 13.79 -20.16
C ALA A 456 -10.51 14.44 -21.46
N LYS A 457 -9.54 14.77 -22.31
CA LYS A 457 -9.72 15.31 -23.65
C LYS A 457 -9.37 14.25 -24.67
N LYS A 458 -10.17 14.14 -25.73
CA LYS A 458 -9.90 13.24 -26.85
C LYS A 458 -8.68 13.70 -27.65
N VAL A 459 -7.73 12.78 -27.85
CA VAL A 459 -6.50 13.00 -28.63
C VAL A 459 -6.30 11.79 -29.56
N GLY A 460 -6.75 11.92 -30.81
CA GLY A 460 -6.79 10.81 -31.76
C GLY A 460 -7.77 9.73 -31.32
N GLU A 461 -7.30 8.49 -31.18
CA GLU A 461 -8.10 7.33 -30.76
C GLU A 461 -8.12 7.14 -29.22
N GLU A 462 -7.40 7.97 -28.46
CA GLU A 462 -7.28 7.88 -27.01
C GLU A 462 -7.74 9.16 -26.33
N TYR A 463 -7.85 9.10 -25.00
CA TYR A 463 -8.14 10.23 -24.14
C TYR A 463 -6.93 10.57 -23.28
N GLN A 464 -6.53 11.83 -23.29
CA GLN A 464 -5.53 12.38 -22.37
C GLN A 464 -6.24 12.81 -21.08
N LEU A 465 -5.93 12.18 -19.96
CA LEU A 465 -6.46 12.54 -18.65
C LEU A 465 -5.69 13.72 -18.05
N ALA A 466 -6.35 14.50 -17.22
CA ALA A 466 -5.73 15.59 -16.44
C ALA A 466 -4.59 15.10 -15.54
N SER A 467 -4.57 13.82 -15.14
CA SER A 467 -3.45 13.18 -14.43
C SER A 467 -2.20 12.93 -15.30
N GLY A 468 -2.23 13.24 -16.60
CA GLY A 468 -1.15 12.96 -17.54
C GLY A 468 -1.18 11.57 -18.18
N THR A 469 -2.09 10.70 -17.78
CA THR A 469 -2.23 9.36 -18.36
C THR A 469 -3.01 9.39 -19.65
N ARG A 470 -2.62 8.60 -20.65
CA ARG A 470 -3.45 8.32 -21.83
C ARG A 470 -4.19 7.00 -21.65
N ALA A 471 -5.48 6.99 -21.98
CA ALA A 471 -6.33 5.83 -21.82
C ALA A 471 -7.26 5.64 -23.01
N LYS A 472 -7.57 4.38 -23.33
CA LYS A 472 -8.51 4.02 -24.40
C LYS A 472 -9.94 4.08 -23.89
N PHE A 473 -10.81 4.70 -24.67
CA PHE A 473 -12.26 4.72 -24.44
C PHE A 473 -12.99 4.92 -25.77
N ASN A 474 -14.08 4.19 -25.97
CA ASN A 474 -14.88 4.32 -27.19
C ASN A 474 -15.99 5.35 -26.97
N SER A 475 -15.72 6.61 -27.33
CA SER A 475 -16.69 7.71 -27.30
C SER A 475 -16.39 8.72 -28.41
N ASN A 476 -17.41 9.46 -28.84
CA ASN A 476 -17.29 10.58 -29.79
C ASN A 476 -17.19 11.93 -29.09
N ALA A 477 -17.37 12.01 -27.76
CA ALA A 477 -17.27 13.25 -27.02
C ALA A 477 -15.83 13.78 -27.01
N GLU A 478 -15.66 15.08 -27.19
CA GLU A 478 -14.35 15.73 -27.10
C GLU A 478 -13.82 15.70 -25.65
N TRP A 479 -14.72 15.93 -24.70
CA TRP A 479 -14.42 15.94 -23.27
C TRP A 479 -15.30 14.95 -22.53
N ILE A 480 -14.67 14.23 -21.60
CA ILE A 480 -15.34 13.27 -20.71
C ILE A 480 -14.83 13.41 -19.29
N ALA A 481 -15.67 13.05 -18.33
CA ALA A 481 -15.27 12.78 -16.95
C ALA A 481 -15.28 11.27 -16.73
N ALA A 482 -14.13 10.67 -16.49
CA ALA A 482 -14.02 9.24 -16.22
C ALA A 482 -14.36 8.95 -14.76
N ALA A 483 -15.15 7.89 -14.56
CA ALA A 483 -15.55 7.39 -13.25
C ALA A 483 -14.71 6.17 -12.82
N GLU A 484 -14.26 5.37 -13.79
CA GLU A 484 -13.41 4.22 -13.56
C GLU A 484 -12.30 4.15 -14.62
N VAL A 485 -11.06 4.16 -14.16
CA VAL A 485 -9.87 3.98 -15.00
C VAL A 485 -9.08 2.78 -14.49
N GLN A 486 -8.85 1.83 -15.38
CA GLN A 486 -8.16 0.58 -15.06
C GLN A 486 -6.84 0.48 -15.83
N ARG A 487 -5.75 0.13 -15.13
CA ARG A 487 -4.48 -0.20 -15.78
C ARG A 487 -4.50 -1.67 -16.22
N THR A 488 -4.17 -1.90 -17.46
CA THR A 488 -4.01 -3.24 -18.04
C THR A 488 -2.55 -3.42 -18.51
N HIS A 489 -2.15 -4.64 -18.86
CA HIS A 489 -0.83 -4.88 -19.43
C HIS A 489 -0.61 -4.14 -20.78
N ASN A 490 -1.70 -3.77 -21.49
CA ASN A 490 -1.69 -3.03 -22.75
C ASN A 490 -1.94 -1.52 -22.59
N GLY A 491 -1.75 -0.95 -21.39
CA GLY A 491 -1.99 0.47 -21.11
C GLY A 491 -3.22 0.72 -20.23
N ALA A 492 -3.63 1.97 -20.10
CA ALA A 492 -4.80 2.35 -19.33
C ALA A 492 -6.08 2.28 -20.21
N VAL A 493 -7.17 1.88 -19.58
CA VAL A 493 -8.51 1.80 -20.20
C VAL A 493 -9.52 2.46 -19.29
N ILE A 494 -10.33 3.36 -19.83
CA ILE A 494 -11.48 3.91 -19.13
C ILE A 494 -12.63 2.90 -19.24
N ARG A 495 -13.21 2.52 -18.11
CA ARG A 495 -14.32 1.57 -18.05
C ARG A 495 -15.66 2.26 -18.01
N GLU A 496 -15.72 3.41 -17.37
CA GLU A 496 -16.93 4.20 -17.22
C GLU A 496 -16.58 5.68 -17.29
N ALA A 497 -17.31 6.45 -18.09
CA ALA A 497 -17.20 7.89 -18.20
C ALA A 497 -18.51 8.49 -18.72
N GLU A 498 -18.74 9.75 -18.38
CA GLU A 498 -19.82 10.58 -18.90
C GLU A 498 -19.25 11.73 -19.74
N PRO A 499 -19.89 12.13 -20.84
CA PRO A 499 -19.54 13.35 -21.57
C PRO A 499 -19.71 14.58 -20.69
N ILE A 500 -18.82 15.56 -20.87
CA ILE A 500 -18.94 16.87 -20.25
C ILE A 500 -18.76 17.97 -21.30
N ALA A 501 -19.28 19.17 -21.01
CA ALA A 501 -18.93 20.35 -21.76
C ALA A 501 -17.45 20.72 -21.52
N PHE A 502 -16.92 21.65 -22.30
CA PHE A 502 -15.58 22.17 -22.05
C PHE A 502 -15.50 22.76 -20.63
N PRO A 503 -14.62 22.22 -19.76
CA PRO A 503 -14.60 22.63 -18.34
C PRO A 503 -13.79 23.91 -18.14
N GLU A 504 -14.30 25.04 -18.66
CA GLU A 504 -13.64 26.34 -18.67
C GLU A 504 -13.22 26.80 -17.27
N HIS A 505 -14.08 26.57 -16.26
CA HIS A 505 -13.84 26.95 -14.86
C HIS A 505 -12.68 26.21 -14.18
N ARG A 506 -12.12 25.16 -14.85
CA ARG A 506 -10.99 24.38 -14.37
C ARG A 506 -9.69 24.70 -15.14
N VAL A 507 -9.74 25.65 -16.05
CA VAL A 507 -8.56 26.10 -16.78
C VAL A 507 -7.69 26.94 -15.85
N VAL A 508 -6.45 26.53 -15.70
CA VAL A 508 -5.41 27.26 -14.96
C VAL A 508 -4.45 27.85 -15.98
N GLU A 509 -4.22 29.15 -15.88
CA GLU A 509 -3.18 29.83 -16.65
C GLU A 509 -1.95 30.06 -15.76
N GLU A 510 -0.81 29.65 -16.24
CA GLU A 510 0.46 29.83 -15.53
C GLU A 510 1.57 30.22 -16.47
N LYS A 511 2.60 30.86 -15.93
CA LYS A 511 3.84 31.14 -16.64
C LYS A 511 4.84 30.04 -16.32
N VAL A 512 5.34 29.38 -17.35
CA VAL A 512 6.32 28.29 -17.22
C VAL A 512 7.62 28.77 -17.85
N ALA A 513 8.72 28.66 -17.11
CA ALA A 513 10.07 28.79 -17.66
C ALA A 513 10.61 27.41 -18.06
N TYR A 514 11.36 27.37 -19.12
CA TYR A 514 12.08 26.17 -19.57
C TYR A 514 13.43 26.55 -20.17
N LEU A 515 14.34 25.60 -20.21
CA LEU A 515 15.64 25.80 -20.80
C LEU A 515 15.63 25.35 -22.27
N GLU A 516 16.02 26.25 -23.16
CA GLU A 516 16.23 25.97 -24.57
C GLU A 516 17.59 26.52 -24.99
N ASP A 517 18.49 25.67 -25.52
CA ASP A 517 19.88 26.01 -25.85
C ASP A 517 20.65 26.67 -24.68
N GLY A 518 20.39 26.21 -23.45
CA GLY A 518 21.03 26.70 -22.23
C GLY A 518 20.57 28.09 -21.77
N LYS A 519 19.52 28.63 -22.37
CA LYS A 519 18.89 29.92 -21.97
C LYS A 519 17.46 29.71 -21.51
N VAL A 520 17.04 30.55 -20.58
CA VAL A 520 15.66 30.54 -20.12
C VAL A 520 14.71 31.10 -21.19
N ARG A 521 13.63 30.37 -21.42
CA ARG A 521 12.47 30.81 -22.21
C ARG A 521 11.23 30.79 -21.36
N GLY A 522 10.31 31.71 -21.65
CA GLY A 522 9.01 31.76 -20.97
C GLY A 522 7.87 31.42 -21.91
N ARG A 523 6.90 30.72 -21.40
CA ARG A 523 5.60 30.50 -22.07
C ARG A 523 4.46 30.66 -21.07
N LYS A 524 3.37 31.27 -21.50
CA LYS A 524 2.09 31.26 -20.79
C LYS A 524 1.30 30.05 -21.27
N VAL A 525 0.99 29.16 -20.37
CA VAL A 525 0.29 27.92 -20.65
C VAL A 525 -1.08 27.98 -20.01
N ALA A 526 -2.14 27.68 -20.79
CA ALA A 526 -3.46 27.39 -20.27
C ALA A 526 -3.65 25.87 -20.25
N ARG A 527 -3.98 25.30 -19.09
CA ARG A 527 -4.10 23.84 -18.95
C ARG A 527 -5.19 23.41 -17.96
N ILE A 528 -5.60 22.16 -18.09
CA ILE A 528 -6.42 21.43 -17.11
C ILE A 528 -5.58 20.23 -16.65
N GLY A 529 -4.99 20.33 -15.46
CA GLY A 529 -3.97 19.36 -15.01
C GLY A 529 -2.84 19.25 -16.03
N ALA A 530 -2.56 18.05 -16.55
CA ALA A 530 -1.55 17.79 -17.58
C ALA A 530 -2.03 18.00 -19.02
N ILE A 531 -3.30 18.41 -19.23
CA ILE A 531 -3.86 18.66 -20.57
C ILE A 531 -3.55 20.12 -20.94
N GLU A 532 -2.58 20.32 -21.81
CA GLU A 532 -2.24 21.64 -22.35
C GLU A 532 -3.27 22.04 -23.42
N LEU A 533 -3.89 23.21 -23.25
CA LEU A 533 -4.90 23.77 -24.14
C LEU A 533 -4.30 24.76 -25.13
N SER A 534 -3.44 25.62 -24.63
CA SER A 534 -2.69 26.59 -25.41
C SER A 534 -1.37 26.95 -24.75
N SER A 535 -0.40 27.31 -25.57
CA SER A 535 0.92 27.78 -25.13
C SER A 535 1.34 28.96 -25.97
N THR A 536 1.64 30.08 -25.33
CA THR A 536 2.11 31.27 -26.03
C THR A 536 3.43 31.75 -25.43
N PRO A 537 4.44 32.07 -26.24
CA PRO A 537 5.69 32.65 -25.73
C PRO A 537 5.42 33.95 -24.93
N VAL A 538 6.08 34.08 -23.80
CA VAL A 538 5.99 35.26 -22.94
C VAL A 538 7.36 35.65 -22.44
N LYS A 539 7.60 36.95 -22.28
CA LYS A 539 8.79 37.44 -21.62
C LYS A 539 8.57 37.40 -20.11
N LEU A 540 9.42 36.67 -19.43
CA LEU A 540 9.42 36.61 -17.97
C LEU A 540 10.34 37.70 -17.38
N THR A 541 10.00 38.20 -16.21
CA THR A 541 10.98 38.94 -15.39
C THR A 541 11.96 37.93 -14.76
N PRO A 542 13.15 38.35 -14.31
CA PRO A 542 14.10 37.46 -13.66
C PRO A 542 13.52 36.71 -12.46
N ASP A 543 12.70 37.40 -11.64
CA ASP A 543 12.06 36.79 -10.48
C ASP A 543 11.01 35.74 -10.90
N GLU A 544 10.13 36.06 -11.86
CA GLU A 544 9.18 35.08 -12.42
C GLU A 544 9.89 33.87 -13.06
N ALA A 545 11.01 34.11 -13.74
CA ALA A 545 11.79 33.03 -14.34
C ALA A 545 12.43 32.13 -13.26
N ALA A 546 12.98 32.72 -12.21
CA ALA A 546 13.60 31.98 -11.11
C ALA A 546 12.55 31.16 -10.34
N GLU A 547 11.36 31.73 -10.10
CA GLU A 547 10.25 31.06 -9.43
C GLU A 547 9.65 29.93 -10.27
N ALA A 548 9.61 30.09 -11.61
CA ALA A 548 9.03 29.11 -12.51
C ALA A 548 10.03 28.02 -13.01
N LEU A 549 11.33 28.18 -12.75
CA LEU A 549 12.36 27.19 -13.07
C LEU A 549 12.45 26.08 -12.00
N THR A 550 11.36 25.36 -11.79
CA THR A 550 11.25 24.32 -10.76
C THR A 550 12.07 23.07 -11.05
N ASP A 551 12.44 22.84 -12.31
CA ASP A 551 13.15 21.64 -12.76
C ASP A 551 14.66 21.84 -12.93
N VAL A 552 15.18 23.02 -12.57
CA VAL A 552 16.63 23.31 -12.63
C VAL A 552 17.26 22.90 -11.31
N ASP A 553 17.55 21.62 -11.20
CA ASP A 553 18.34 21.06 -10.11
C ASP A 553 19.83 20.92 -10.52
N PHE A 554 20.64 20.34 -9.63
CA PHE A 554 22.06 20.10 -9.90
C PHE A 554 22.29 19.34 -11.21
N SER A 555 21.45 18.38 -11.54
CA SER A 555 21.62 17.51 -12.74
C SER A 555 21.44 18.28 -14.05
N SER A 556 20.78 19.43 -14.01
CA SER A 556 20.55 20.30 -15.16
C SER A 556 21.80 21.09 -15.58
N PHE A 557 22.78 21.24 -14.70
CA PHE A 557 23.98 22.00 -14.96
C PHE A 557 25.04 21.11 -15.63
N PRO A 558 25.55 21.47 -16.84
CA PRO A 558 26.60 20.72 -17.49
C PRO A 558 27.91 20.93 -16.76
N LEU A 559 28.55 19.85 -16.33
CA LEU A 559 29.84 19.90 -15.65
C LEU A 559 30.99 19.74 -16.64
N THR A 560 32.03 20.55 -16.50
CA THR A 560 33.33 20.34 -17.14
C THR A 560 33.99 19.08 -16.54
N LYS A 561 35.03 18.58 -17.19
CA LYS A 561 35.79 17.43 -16.68
C LYS A 561 36.40 17.69 -15.30
N GLU A 562 36.77 18.93 -15.01
CA GLU A 562 37.35 19.32 -13.72
C GLU A 562 36.28 19.39 -12.64
N GLU A 563 35.11 19.92 -12.97
CA GLU A 563 33.96 19.97 -12.08
C GLU A 563 33.38 18.57 -11.79
N GLN A 564 33.30 17.72 -12.82
CA GLN A 564 32.93 16.33 -12.67
C GLN A 564 33.88 15.59 -11.72
N HIS A 565 35.18 15.77 -11.89
CA HIS A 565 36.18 15.20 -11.00
C HIS A 565 36.08 15.75 -9.57
N LEU A 566 35.78 17.05 -9.42
CA LEU A 566 35.53 17.65 -8.11
C LEU A 566 34.31 17.01 -7.43
N LYS A 567 33.23 16.84 -8.18
CA LYS A 567 32.03 16.16 -7.67
C LYS A 567 32.35 14.75 -7.19
N GLU A 568 33.02 13.93 -8.01
CA GLU A 568 33.41 12.57 -7.66
C GLU A 568 34.26 12.51 -6.38
N ARG A 569 35.12 13.50 -6.14
CA ARG A 569 35.90 13.63 -4.91
C ARG A 569 35.03 13.93 -3.70
N ILE A 570 34.06 14.82 -3.84
CA ILE A 570 33.14 15.18 -2.76
C ILE A 570 32.17 14.03 -2.47
N ASP A 571 31.65 13.35 -3.52
CA ASP A 571 30.80 12.17 -3.37
C ASP A 571 31.54 11.06 -2.59
N PHE A 572 32.81 10.81 -2.91
CA PHE A 572 33.66 9.89 -2.16
C PHE A 572 33.75 10.27 -0.68
N LEU A 573 33.94 11.57 -0.38
CA LEU A 573 34.01 12.05 1.01
C LEU A 573 32.64 12.04 1.70
N HIS A 574 31.56 12.21 0.95
CA HIS A 574 30.21 12.01 1.45
C HIS A 574 30.01 10.56 1.94
N GLU A 575 30.36 9.59 1.11
CA GLU A 575 30.22 8.16 1.44
C GLU A 575 31.16 7.71 2.56
N THR A 576 32.38 8.30 2.67
CA THR A 576 33.40 7.81 3.61
C THR A 576 33.48 8.59 4.91
N LEU A 577 33.23 9.89 4.88
CA LEU A 577 33.37 10.79 6.02
C LEU A 577 32.08 11.53 6.39
N GLY A 578 30.97 11.28 5.68
CA GLY A 578 29.69 11.93 5.95
C GLY A 578 29.65 13.41 5.56
N TRP A 579 30.46 13.84 4.55
CA TRP A 579 30.40 15.19 4.03
C TRP A 579 29.05 15.48 3.36
N PRO A 580 28.67 16.76 3.13
CA PRO A 580 27.43 17.10 2.44
C PRO A 580 27.32 16.43 1.06
N ASP A 581 26.11 15.96 0.71
CA ASP A 581 25.77 15.56 -0.65
C ASP A 581 25.57 16.82 -1.50
N VAL A 582 26.55 17.17 -2.32
CA VAL A 582 26.47 18.37 -3.16
C VAL A 582 25.40 18.27 -4.24
N SER A 583 24.90 17.08 -4.57
CA SER A 583 23.79 16.96 -5.52
C SER A 583 22.46 17.44 -4.95
N GLN A 584 22.34 17.50 -3.62
CA GLN A 584 21.16 17.97 -2.89
C GLN A 584 21.33 19.40 -2.32
N GLY A 585 22.36 20.10 -2.73
CA GLY A 585 22.68 21.44 -2.24
C GLY A 585 21.72 22.53 -2.73
N ASP A 586 21.87 23.74 -2.16
CA ASP A 586 21.13 24.93 -2.60
C ASP A 586 21.84 25.59 -3.79
N TYR A 587 21.21 25.50 -4.97
CA TYR A 587 21.65 26.11 -6.22
C TYR A 587 20.78 27.32 -6.65
N SER A 588 19.99 27.87 -5.74
CA SER A 588 19.13 29.04 -5.99
C SER A 588 19.90 30.23 -6.60
N PRO A 589 21.15 30.56 -6.19
CA PRO A 589 21.90 31.65 -6.81
C PRO A 589 22.23 31.39 -8.29
N GLU A 590 22.56 30.16 -8.68
CA GLU A 590 22.86 29.77 -10.06
C GLU A 590 21.61 29.80 -10.91
N VAL A 591 20.48 29.27 -10.38
CA VAL A 591 19.15 29.35 -11.01
C VAL A 591 18.75 30.80 -11.24
N ARG A 592 18.97 31.66 -10.26
CA ARG A 592 18.70 33.10 -10.39
C ARG A 592 19.60 33.75 -11.46
N GLY A 593 20.86 33.41 -11.50
CA GLY A 593 21.77 33.86 -12.56
C GLY A 593 21.28 33.48 -13.96
N VAL A 594 20.80 32.27 -14.13
CA VAL A 594 20.20 31.79 -15.41
C VAL A 594 18.92 32.59 -15.71
N ALA A 595 18.07 32.82 -14.73
CA ALA A 595 16.86 33.64 -14.88
C ALA A 595 17.19 35.09 -15.29
N GLU A 596 18.27 35.64 -14.80
CA GLU A 596 18.80 36.97 -15.17
C GLU A 596 19.46 37.04 -16.54
N GLY A 597 19.56 35.92 -17.26
CA GLY A 597 20.03 35.84 -18.64
C GLY A 597 21.40 35.19 -18.84
N ALA A 598 21.99 34.61 -17.78
CA ALA A 598 23.19 33.79 -17.93
C ALA A 598 22.85 32.47 -18.65
N SER A 599 23.85 31.92 -19.35
CA SER A 599 23.70 30.56 -19.87
C SER A 599 23.95 29.55 -18.74
N ILE A 600 23.16 28.47 -18.68
CA ILE A 600 23.35 27.41 -17.71
C ILE A 600 24.77 26.80 -17.77
N GLY A 601 25.37 26.76 -18.97
CA GLY A 601 26.73 26.28 -19.16
C GLY A 601 27.82 27.28 -18.76
N SER A 602 27.47 28.53 -18.38
CA SER A 602 28.42 29.55 -17.90
C SER A 602 28.38 29.70 -16.36
N CYS A 603 27.55 28.95 -15.66
CA CYS A 603 27.55 28.94 -14.21
C CYS A 603 28.82 28.30 -13.67
N ASP A 604 29.46 28.92 -12.68
CA ASP A 604 30.64 28.37 -11.99
C ASP A 604 30.24 27.27 -11.02
N MET A 605 30.06 26.05 -11.54
CA MET A 605 29.63 24.89 -10.74
C MET A 605 30.71 24.45 -9.75
N ARG A 606 31.99 24.77 -10.02
CA ARG A 606 33.06 24.55 -9.04
C ARG A 606 32.82 25.39 -7.78
N GLN A 607 32.57 26.69 -7.94
CA GLN A 607 32.30 27.59 -6.83
C GLN A 607 30.98 27.18 -6.13
N ALA A 608 29.95 26.83 -6.89
CA ALA A 608 28.65 26.40 -6.38
C ALA A 608 28.77 25.16 -5.50
N MET A 609 29.51 24.11 -5.92
CA MET A 609 29.75 22.91 -5.11
C MET A 609 30.57 23.22 -3.86
N LEU A 610 31.63 24.03 -3.98
CA LEU A 610 32.45 24.40 -2.81
C LEU A 610 31.67 25.22 -1.77
N ARG A 611 30.69 26.00 -2.18
CA ARG A 611 29.79 26.73 -1.27
C ARG A 611 28.92 25.81 -0.40
N GLN A 612 28.66 24.58 -0.81
CA GLN A 612 27.92 23.60 -0.04
C GLN A 612 28.75 22.99 1.11
N LEU A 613 30.08 23.18 1.07
CA LEU A 613 31.02 22.71 2.09
C LEU A 613 31.33 23.82 3.10
N ASP A 614 31.67 23.44 4.34
CA ASP A 614 32.20 24.39 5.28
C ASP A 614 33.64 24.78 4.96
N TRP A 615 34.16 25.86 5.57
CA TRP A 615 35.48 26.38 5.26
C TRP A 615 36.62 25.38 5.61
N GLN A 616 36.43 24.52 6.62
CA GLN A 616 37.41 23.51 7.02
C GLN A 616 37.42 22.37 5.99
N GLN A 617 36.25 21.89 5.56
CA GLN A 617 36.13 20.89 4.49
C GLN A 617 36.77 21.37 3.19
N VAL A 618 36.56 22.63 2.79
CA VAL A 618 37.23 23.21 1.61
C VAL A 618 38.74 23.21 1.77
N ALA A 619 39.25 23.52 2.96
CA ALA A 619 40.71 23.53 3.22
C ALA A 619 41.31 22.11 3.22
N GLU A 620 40.58 21.13 3.69
CA GLU A 620 41.04 19.75 3.82
C GLU A 620 40.80 18.90 2.58
N LEU A 621 40.02 19.37 1.60
CA LEU A 621 39.54 18.62 0.43
C LEU A 621 40.69 17.95 -0.37
N ASP A 622 41.79 18.66 -0.63
CA ASP A 622 42.93 18.14 -1.42
C ASP A 622 43.75 17.11 -0.61
N ALA A 623 43.73 17.17 0.72
CA ALA A 623 44.36 16.18 1.57
C ALA A 623 43.47 14.94 1.75
N ALA A 624 42.16 15.15 1.95
CA ALA A 624 41.18 14.08 2.20
C ALA A 624 40.85 13.27 0.91
N ALA A 625 40.81 13.95 -0.25
CA ALA A 625 40.58 13.32 -1.56
C ALA A 625 41.54 13.91 -2.61
N PRO A 626 42.79 13.45 -2.70
CA PRO A 626 43.80 14.02 -3.59
C PRO A 626 43.42 13.96 -5.09
N LYS A 627 43.71 15.01 -5.84
CA LYS A 627 43.38 15.16 -7.28
C LYS A 627 44.05 14.14 -8.20
N GLU A 628 45.10 13.47 -7.74
CA GLU A 628 45.83 12.47 -8.53
C GLU A 628 45.12 11.12 -8.68
N TYR A 629 44.05 10.89 -7.95
CA TYR A 629 43.19 9.72 -8.06
C TYR A 629 41.91 10.05 -8.82
N GLN A 630 41.41 9.05 -9.54
CA GLN A 630 40.01 9.04 -10.00
C GLN A 630 39.16 8.43 -8.89
N TYR A 631 37.90 8.81 -8.79
CA TYR A 631 36.99 8.28 -7.78
C TYR A 631 35.84 7.61 -8.52
N ASP A 632 35.68 6.33 -8.30
CA ASP A 632 34.66 5.52 -8.96
C ASP A 632 34.03 4.59 -7.94
N SER A 633 32.70 4.61 -7.88
CA SER A 633 31.90 3.73 -7.00
C SER A 633 32.39 3.73 -5.55
N GLY A 634 32.62 4.92 -4.99
CA GLY A 634 33.06 5.10 -3.59
C GLY A 634 34.50 4.69 -3.31
N ARG A 635 35.35 4.57 -4.33
CA ARG A 635 36.74 4.12 -4.16
C ARG A 635 37.73 5.02 -4.93
N PRO A 636 38.90 5.33 -4.34
CA PRO A 636 39.98 5.98 -5.06
C PRO A 636 40.65 4.99 -6.02
N VAL A 637 40.75 5.35 -7.28
CA VAL A 637 41.31 4.53 -8.38
C VAL A 637 42.57 5.19 -8.96
N LYS A 638 43.62 4.42 -9.12
CA LYS A 638 44.86 4.89 -9.76
C LYS A 638 45.24 4.01 -10.95
N ARG A 639 45.19 4.59 -12.15
CA ARG A 639 45.65 3.93 -13.37
C ARG A 639 47.13 4.26 -13.57
N VAL A 640 48.00 3.24 -13.50
CA VAL A 640 49.44 3.44 -13.46
C VAL A 640 50.14 2.28 -14.16
N LYS A 641 51.27 2.59 -14.88
CA LYS A 641 52.12 1.56 -15.42
C LYS A 641 52.77 0.77 -14.31
N LEU A 642 52.73 -0.56 -14.41
CA LEU A 642 53.20 -1.50 -13.37
C LEU A 642 54.63 -1.19 -12.91
N GLN A 643 55.51 -0.78 -13.83
CA GLN A 643 56.90 -0.42 -13.53
C GLN A 643 57.04 0.76 -12.54
N HIS A 644 56.07 1.67 -12.52
CA HIS A 644 56.10 2.83 -11.62
C HIS A 644 55.68 2.45 -10.19
N MET A 645 55.18 1.21 -9.99
CA MET A 645 54.77 0.71 -8.71
C MET A 645 55.82 -0.16 -8.01
N PHE A 646 56.92 -0.52 -8.70
CA PHE A 646 57.99 -1.28 -8.07
C PHE A 646 58.57 -0.53 -6.86
N GLY A 647 58.75 -1.24 -5.74
CA GLY A 647 59.17 -0.70 -4.46
C GLY A 647 58.14 0.14 -3.71
N ARG A 648 56.90 0.21 -4.20
CA ARG A 648 55.82 0.97 -3.54
C ARG A 648 54.84 0.05 -2.83
N LYS A 649 54.35 0.52 -1.70
CA LYS A 649 53.27 -0.13 -0.92
C LYS A 649 51.92 0.40 -1.35
N GLY A 650 50.86 -0.36 -1.06
CA GLY A 650 49.48 0.08 -1.20
C GLY A 650 49.23 1.35 -0.36
N GLN A 651 48.43 2.24 -0.90
CA GLN A 651 48.03 3.50 -0.24
C GLN A 651 46.56 3.46 0.14
N THR A 652 46.20 4.28 1.11
CA THR A 652 44.82 4.56 1.50
C THR A 652 44.52 6.04 1.34
N VAL A 653 43.30 6.37 0.97
CA VAL A 653 42.78 7.73 0.93
C VAL A 653 41.58 7.76 1.86
N SER A 654 41.58 8.59 2.86
CA SER A 654 40.52 8.68 3.88
C SER A 654 40.08 7.32 4.43
N GLY A 655 41.06 6.42 4.69
CA GLY A 655 40.80 5.08 5.22
C GLY A 655 40.41 4.01 4.19
N VAL A 656 40.16 4.38 2.93
CA VAL A 656 39.79 3.44 1.86
C VAL A 656 41.04 3.06 1.06
N LYS A 657 41.24 1.76 0.81
CA LYS A 657 42.33 1.26 -0.02
C LYS A 657 42.20 1.72 -1.46
N VAL A 658 43.31 2.21 -2.04
CA VAL A 658 43.38 2.61 -3.45
C VAL A 658 43.28 1.38 -4.34
N LEU A 659 42.40 1.42 -5.33
CA LEU A 659 42.28 0.39 -6.37
C LEU A 659 43.22 0.73 -7.52
N TYR A 660 44.25 -0.11 -7.72
CA TYR A 660 45.24 0.08 -8.77
C TYR A 660 44.85 -0.66 -10.04
N HIS A 661 44.67 0.08 -11.13
CA HIS A 661 44.61 -0.48 -12.48
C HIS A 661 46.04 -0.48 -13.05
N LEU A 662 46.72 -1.60 -12.92
CA LEU A 662 48.09 -1.80 -13.35
C LEU A 662 48.16 -2.00 -14.88
N LEU A 663 48.93 -1.16 -15.54
CA LEU A 663 49.04 -1.13 -17.01
C LEU A 663 50.39 -1.62 -17.49
N SER A 664 50.40 -2.21 -18.68
CA SER A 664 51.64 -2.52 -19.43
C SER A 664 52.39 -1.25 -19.85
N PRO A 665 53.66 -1.35 -20.31
CA PRO A 665 54.38 -0.21 -20.89
C PRO A 665 53.62 0.48 -22.02
N ALA A 666 52.81 -0.27 -22.78
CA ALA A 666 51.96 0.25 -23.86
C ALA A 666 50.56 0.74 -23.39
N GLY A 667 50.32 0.82 -22.07
CA GLY A 667 49.04 1.32 -21.50
C GLY A 667 47.87 0.32 -21.54
N ARG A 668 48.10 -0.97 -21.81
CA ARG A 668 47.06 -2.00 -21.78
C ARG A 668 46.86 -2.53 -20.36
N PRO A 669 45.62 -2.84 -19.94
CA PRO A 669 45.38 -3.41 -18.64
C PRO A 669 46.14 -4.75 -18.43
N LEU A 670 46.75 -4.91 -17.26
CA LEU A 670 47.42 -6.13 -16.81
C LEU A 670 46.74 -6.78 -15.60
N ALA A 671 46.42 -5.99 -14.60
CA ALA A 671 45.79 -6.45 -13.39
C ALA A 671 45.04 -5.31 -12.72
N VAL A 672 44.10 -5.67 -11.87
CA VAL A 672 43.39 -4.74 -10.96
C VAL A 672 43.52 -5.31 -9.54
N THR A 673 44.02 -4.48 -8.62
CA THR A 673 44.22 -4.89 -7.22
C THR A 673 44.09 -3.70 -6.27
N ASP A 674 43.57 -3.92 -5.10
CA ASP A 674 43.64 -2.98 -3.97
C ASP A 674 44.61 -3.43 -2.88
N ASP A 675 45.30 -4.57 -3.12
CA ASP A 675 46.31 -5.13 -2.25
C ASP A 675 47.58 -5.42 -3.09
N LEU A 676 48.49 -4.42 -3.11
CA LEU A 676 49.73 -4.54 -3.85
C LEU A 676 50.68 -5.60 -3.25
N ASP A 677 50.65 -5.77 -1.91
CA ASP A 677 51.56 -6.72 -1.24
C ASP A 677 51.19 -8.16 -1.68
N SER A 678 49.90 -8.52 -1.59
CA SER A 678 49.45 -9.80 -2.12
C SER A 678 49.63 -9.98 -3.61
N PHE A 679 49.53 -8.89 -4.38
CA PHE A 679 49.80 -8.93 -5.82
C PHE A 679 51.26 -9.24 -6.12
N TRP A 680 52.21 -8.66 -5.36
CA TRP A 680 53.64 -8.93 -5.53
C TRP A 680 54.00 -10.39 -5.17
N GLU A 681 53.40 -10.93 -4.11
CA GLU A 681 53.67 -12.29 -3.64
C GLU A 681 53.16 -13.38 -4.59
N GLY A 682 52.07 -13.14 -5.31
CA GLY A 682 51.39 -14.15 -6.14
C GLY A 682 51.28 -13.79 -7.62
N PRO A 683 50.26 -13.01 -8.03
CA PRO A 683 49.89 -12.75 -9.43
C PRO A 683 51.02 -12.10 -10.25
N TYR A 684 51.89 -11.32 -9.63
CA TYR A 684 52.98 -10.65 -10.31
C TYR A 684 53.91 -11.61 -11.04
N GLN A 685 54.23 -12.76 -10.51
CA GLN A 685 55.17 -13.72 -11.15
C GLN A 685 54.62 -14.20 -12.50
N GLN A 686 53.33 -14.39 -12.61
CA GLN A 686 52.72 -14.74 -13.89
C GLN A 686 52.73 -13.58 -14.87
N VAL A 687 52.36 -12.38 -14.42
CA VAL A 687 52.42 -11.14 -15.22
C VAL A 687 53.85 -10.87 -15.70
N ARG A 688 54.84 -11.04 -14.82
CA ARG A 688 56.26 -10.89 -15.13
C ARG A 688 56.69 -11.82 -16.27
N LYS A 689 56.36 -13.12 -16.17
CA LYS A 689 56.70 -14.13 -17.18
C LYS A 689 56.18 -13.74 -18.57
N GLU A 690 54.94 -13.30 -18.61
CA GLU A 690 54.27 -12.88 -19.86
C GLU A 690 54.87 -11.54 -20.40
N MET A 691 55.05 -10.56 -19.55
CA MET A 691 55.46 -9.23 -19.95
C MET A 691 56.93 -9.15 -20.29
N ARG A 692 57.79 -9.97 -19.68
CA ARG A 692 59.22 -10.09 -20.06
C ARG A 692 59.39 -10.58 -21.50
N GLY A 693 58.52 -11.47 -21.96
CA GLY A 693 58.53 -11.90 -23.36
C GLY A 693 58.05 -10.82 -24.33
N ARG A 694 57.01 -10.04 -23.93
CA ARG A 694 56.41 -8.99 -24.79
C ARG A 694 57.19 -7.67 -24.78
N TYR A 695 57.81 -7.32 -23.64
CA TYR A 695 58.51 -6.05 -23.43
C TYR A 695 59.91 -6.26 -22.84
N PRO A 696 60.85 -6.91 -23.59
CA PRO A 696 62.17 -7.29 -23.07
C PRO A 696 63.11 -6.11 -22.76
N LYS A 697 62.79 -4.92 -23.27
CA LYS A 697 63.55 -3.68 -23.00
C LYS A 697 63.23 -3.01 -21.67
N HIS A 698 62.16 -3.47 -20.99
CA HIS A 698 61.73 -2.93 -19.70
C HIS A 698 62.22 -3.81 -18.54
N ALA A 699 62.45 -3.20 -17.37
CA ALA A 699 62.81 -3.94 -16.17
C ALA A 699 61.65 -4.77 -15.64
N TRP A 700 61.92 -6.05 -15.34
CA TRP A 700 60.98 -7.03 -14.75
C TRP A 700 61.69 -7.78 -13.63
N PRO A 701 61.92 -7.13 -12.45
CA PRO A 701 62.67 -7.74 -11.34
C PRO A 701 61.97 -9.00 -10.83
N GLU A 702 62.74 -9.90 -10.22
CA GLU A 702 62.19 -11.11 -9.53
C GLU A 702 61.48 -10.73 -8.24
N ASP A 703 62.12 -9.83 -7.51
CA ASP A 703 61.53 -9.18 -6.33
C ASP A 703 61.17 -7.72 -6.70
N PRO A 704 59.90 -7.44 -6.94
CA PRO A 704 59.42 -6.10 -7.26
C PRO A 704 59.38 -5.17 -6.05
N THR A 705 59.57 -5.66 -4.82
CA THR A 705 59.51 -4.91 -3.57
C THR A 705 60.86 -4.24 -3.22
N GLY A 706 61.99 -4.77 -3.73
CA GLY A 706 63.32 -4.32 -3.44
C GLY A 706 63.91 -3.21 -4.38
N THR A 707 63.20 -2.81 -5.45
CA THR A 707 63.67 -1.85 -6.43
C THR A 707 63.36 -0.40 -6.14
N GLY A 708 63.05 -0.07 -4.89
CA GLY A 708 62.73 1.32 -4.47
C GLY A 708 63.98 2.21 -4.53
N LYS A 709 64.05 3.13 -5.50
CA LYS A 709 64.71 4.42 -5.43
C LYS A 709 63.67 5.52 -5.58
#